data_d4b4a521429afb37c035046876cf45e5
#
_entry.id   d4b4a521429afb37c035046876cf45e5
#
_cell.length_a   1.000
_cell.length_b   1.000
_cell.length_c   1.000
_cell.angle_alpha   90.00
_cell.angle_beta   90.00
_cell.angle_gamma   90.00
#
_symmetry.space_group_name_H-M   'P 1'
#
loop_
_entity.id
_entity.type
_entity.pdbx_description
1 polymer ?
#
loop_
_entity_poly.entity_id
_entity_poly.type
_entity_poly.pdbx_seq_one_letter_code
_entity_poly.pdbx_strand_id
1 'polypeptide(L)'
;MQNYRSGELALLDVPAPGCKPGGVLVRSAYSLISTGTELMKVSEAGLSMVGKARSRPDQVAKVVQSVATNGVPATYRKVMGKLDSWTPLGYSLCGVVEQVGDGIDDVSVGDVVACAGNEHALHAELNWVPKNLYTRVPDGLAPRHAAFGTVGSIALQGVRRGESQLGEVALVIGLGLIGQLVVQLLAASGVRVVGVDPDPARCELAERMGAVACGDPGSPTVAASVAELTGGHGADQVYLAAGGTGNEPVELAARLSRDRGRVVDIGKCSLDLPWNAYYEKELDVRFSRSYGPGRYDPEYELEGRDYPIGYVRWTERRNLACFLDLVARGRVDVEPLVSHTADFDDAVETYRSLEGGGLKAVAVLFRYAGQAPEAAAPELALPAVRRGAAAPSVARPRKASVRLAFVGAGNYATSMLLPHLTGRDGVELSTVVTTTALSAANAKRKFGFTEATTELDAVLDDPSVDAVFVVTRHSSHAELTRRALLAGKAVFVEKPLALTEDELAGVLAAVEESGNDRLQVGFNRRFAPLLQEARQRFGDRTGPANLRYLVNAGRLEHGSWYLQQATQGSRFAGEGGHFIDTASRLLGADPVSVYAVASPGGEDLQVVLGYPGGSTATVSYLTNGPAGFPKETLDLMADGRALRLDDFVRASVYDGRRRWVSSRLPKARDKGQAAQLAAFVRAVRTGGPMPVPLESLVATTAATLAVRTGLASGTPVTLAAAR
;
A
#
# COMPACT_ATOMS: atom_id res chain seq x y z
N MET A 1 -8.55 8.83 -30.90
CA MET A 1 -8.19 9.93 -31.81
C MET A 1 -9.35 10.89 -32.00
N GLN A 2 -9.08 12.15 -32.37
CA GLN A 2 -10.08 13.16 -32.64
C GLN A 2 -9.86 13.80 -33.99
N ASN A 3 -10.94 13.96 -34.78
CA ASN A 3 -10.93 14.74 -35.99
C ASN A 3 -11.19 16.21 -35.63
N TYR A 4 -10.22 17.07 -35.88
CA TYR A 4 -10.32 18.47 -35.45
C TYR A 4 -11.34 19.27 -36.26
N ARG A 5 -11.73 18.83 -37.47
CA ARG A 5 -12.74 19.49 -38.29
C ARG A 5 -14.15 19.21 -37.81
N SER A 6 -14.50 17.93 -37.66
CA SER A 6 -15.84 17.49 -37.27
C SER A 6 -16.09 17.49 -35.77
N GLY A 7 -15.03 17.45 -34.96
CA GLY A 7 -15.09 17.18 -33.51
C GLY A 7 -15.29 15.70 -33.18
N GLU A 8 -15.35 14.83 -34.18
CA GLU A 8 -15.61 13.41 -34.02
C GLU A 8 -14.48 12.70 -33.23
N LEU A 9 -14.88 11.86 -32.30
CA LEU A 9 -14.01 10.96 -31.57
C LEU A 9 -14.16 9.54 -32.08
N ALA A 10 -13.05 8.85 -32.35
CA ALA A 10 -13.06 7.46 -32.79
C ALA A 10 -11.85 6.69 -32.27
N LEU A 11 -12.07 5.40 -32.02
CA LEU A 11 -11.00 4.41 -31.86
C LEU A 11 -10.63 3.95 -33.27
N LEU A 12 -9.36 4.05 -33.66
CA LEU A 12 -8.89 3.72 -34.98
C LEU A 12 -7.76 2.67 -34.91
N ASP A 13 -7.91 1.62 -35.73
CA ASP A 13 -6.82 0.68 -35.96
C ASP A 13 -5.75 1.35 -36.83
N VAL A 14 -4.54 1.43 -36.30
CA VAL A 14 -3.39 2.00 -36.99
C VAL A 14 -2.22 1.05 -36.95
N PRO A 15 -1.29 1.11 -37.91
CA PRO A 15 -0.07 0.30 -37.83
C PRO A 15 0.71 0.55 -36.53
N ALA A 16 1.22 -0.51 -35.92
CA ALA A 16 2.04 -0.40 -34.73
C ALA A 16 3.30 0.45 -35.00
N PRO A 17 3.68 1.35 -34.11
CA PRO A 17 4.92 2.12 -34.25
C PRO A 17 6.14 1.19 -34.20
N GLY A 18 7.13 1.42 -35.07
CA GLY A 18 8.41 0.72 -34.99
C GLY A 18 9.26 1.28 -33.83
N CYS A 19 10.05 0.41 -33.22
CA CYS A 19 11.05 0.85 -32.25
C CYS A 19 12.21 1.56 -32.98
N LYS A 20 12.42 2.85 -32.67
CA LYS A 20 13.48 3.68 -33.27
C LYS A 20 14.66 3.78 -32.29
N PRO A 21 15.89 4.06 -32.80
CA PRO A 21 17.03 4.41 -31.94
C PRO A 21 16.71 5.58 -31.01
N GLY A 22 17.30 5.58 -29.82
CA GLY A 22 17.13 6.64 -28.83
C GLY A 22 15.83 6.61 -28.03
N GLY A 23 15.06 5.52 -28.12
CA GLY A 23 13.83 5.34 -27.37
C GLY A 23 13.43 3.88 -27.18
N VAL A 24 12.28 3.67 -26.61
CA VAL A 24 11.70 2.35 -26.29
C VAL A 24 10.31 2.22 -26.88
N LEU A 25 9.91 1.00 -27.26
CA LEU A 25 8.53 0.65 -27.57
C LEU A 25 7.86 0.16 -26.31
N VAL A 26 6.78 0.81 -25.90
CA VAL A 26 6.06 0.55 -24.66
C VAL A 26 4.65 0.08 -24.95
N ARG A 27 4.27 -1.06 -24.38
CA ARG A 27 2.88 -1.52 -24.34
C ARG A 27 2.18 -0.88 -23.14
N SER A 28 1.16 -0.11 -23.42
CA SER A 28 0.38 0.60 -22.41
C SER A 28 -0.31 -0.36 -21.45
N ALA A 29 -0.18 -0.10 -20.16
CA ALA A 29 -0.93 -0.76 -19.10
C ALA A 29 -2.11 0.12 -18.66
N TYR A 30 -1.80 1.38 -18.36
CA TYR A 30 -2.76 2.42 -18.02
C TYR A 30 -2.36 3.73 -18.67
N SER A 31 -3.36 4.52 -19.08
CA SER A 31 -3.17 5.92 -19.47
C SER A 31 -4.17 6.81 -18.76
N LEU A 32 -3.75 8.04 -18.45
CA LEU A 32 -4.52 8.99 -17.64
C LEU A 32 -5.14 10.06 -18.51
N ILE A 33 -6.45 10.29 -18.35
CA ILE A 33 -7.15 11.46 -18.88
C ILE A 33 -7.07 12.59 -17.86
N SER A 34 -6.46 13.69 -18.23
CA SER A 34 -6.57 14.95 -17.51
C SER A 34 -7.82 15.70 -17.95
N THR A 35 -8.88 15.65 -17.13
CA THR A 35 -10.18 16.20 -17.48
C THR A 35 -10.13 17.69 -17.86
N GLY A 36 -9.26 18.49 -17.23
CA GLY A 36 -9.10 19.92 -17.55
C GLY A 36 -8.50 20.16 -18.94
N THR A 37 -7.39 19.52 -19.26
CA THR A 37 -6.61 19.80 -20.49
C THR A 37 -7.21 19.12 -21.72
N GLU A 38 -7.62 17.84 -21.57
CA GLU A 38 -8.08 17.06 -22.72
C GLU A 38 -9.50 17.40 -23.11
N LEU A 39 -10.40 17.60 -22.13
CA LEU A 39 -11.76 18.05 -22.43
C LEU A 39 -11.78 19.43 -23.10
N MET A 40 -10.85 20.31 -22.73
CA MET A 40 -10.71 21.60 -23.41
C MET A 40 -10.35 21.41 -24.89
N LYS A 41 -9.43 20.50 -25.23
CA LYS A 41 -9.09 20.17 -26.62
C LYS A 41 -10.29 19.56 -27.35
N VAL A 42 -11.00 18.63 -26.70
CA VAL A 42 -12.18 17.98 -27.28
C VAL A 42 -13.28 19.01 -27.56
N SER A 43 -13.58 19.87 -26.59
CA SER A 43 -14.59 20.96 -26.76
C SER A 43 -14.18 21.97 -27.84
N GLU A 44 -12.90 22.39 -27.90
CA GLU A 44 -12.42 23.29 -28.98
C GLU A 44 -12.60 22.67 -30.36
N ALA A 45 -12.39 21.36 -30.50
CA ALA A 45 -12.60 20.67 -31.77
C ALA A 45 -14.10 20.56 -32.16
N GLY A 46 -15.02 20.58 -31.20
CA GLY A 46 -16.48 20.65 -31.41
C GLY A 46 -17.00 22.02 -31.87
N LEU A 47 -16.19 23.10 -31.73
CA LEU A 47 -16.61 24.43 -32.13
C LEU A 47 -16.81 24.57 -33.65
N SER A 48 -17.71 25.46 -34.06
CA SER A 48 -17.85 25.86 -35.48
C SER A 48 -16.54 26.50 -35.99
N MET A 49 -16.33 26.54 -37.30
CA MET A 49 -15.11 27.16 -37.90
C MET A 49 -14.91 28.61 -37.45
N VAL A 50 -16.01 29.37 -37.27
CA VAL A 50 -15.95 30.74 -36.76
C VAL A 50 -15.58 30.74 -35.27
N GLY A 51 -16.12 29.79 -34.51
CA GLY A 51 -15.73 29.59 -33.09
C GLY A 51 -14.26 29.26 -32.93
N LYS A 52 -13.71 28.33 -33.74
CA LYS A 52 -12.29 27.98 -33.79
C LYS A 52 -11.40 29.16 -34.15
N ALA A 53 -11.82 29.98 -35.12
CA ALA A 53 -11.09 31.18 -35.49
C ALA A 53 -11.03 32.23 -34.35
N ARG A 54 -12.09 32.35 -33.57
CA ARG A 54 -12.15 33.26 -32.40
C ARG A 54 -11.32 32.74 -31.21
N SER A 55 -11.35 31.43 -31.00
CA SER A 55 -10.57 30.81 -29.90
C SER A 55 -9.06 30.80 -30.16
N ARG A 56 -8.60 30.87 -31.42
CA ARG A 56 -7.20 30.79 -31.83
C ARG A 56 -6.77 31.91 -32.77
N PRO A 57 -6.76 33.18 -32.33
CA PRO A 57 -6.34 34.32 -33.15
C PRO A 57 -4.90 34.20 -33.66
N ASP A 58 -4.03 33.55 -32.94
CA ASP A 58 -2.67 33.22 -33.33
C ASP A 58 -2.60 32.35 -34.61
N GLN A 59 -3.48 31.38 -34.71
CA GLN A 59 -3.57 30.50 -35.89
C GLN A 59 -4.17 31.27 -37.10
N VAL A 60 -5.16 32.10 -36.82
CA VAL A 60 -5.75 32.97 -37.90
C VAL A 60 -4.66 33.88 -38.47
N ALA A 61 -3.82 34.51 -37.66
CA ALA A 61 -2.71 35.33 -38.13
C ALA A 61 -1.76 34.55 -39.05
N LYS A 62 -1.41 33.30 -38.68
CA LYS A 62 -0.58 32.40 -39.49
C LYS A 62 -1.26 32.02 -40.83
N VAL A 63 -2.57 31.83 -40.84
CA VAL A 63 -3.34 31.55 -42.05
C VAL A 63 -3.31 32.77 -42.97
N VAL A 64 -3.53 33.98 -42.45
CA VAL A 64 -3.44 35.24 -43.21
C VAL A 64 -2.03 35.40 -43.81
N GLN A 65 -1.00 35.16 -43.04
CA GLN A 65 0.38 35.21 -43.55
C GLN A 65 0.63 34.15 -44.62
N SER A 66 0.11 32.94 -44.46
CA SER A 66 0.23 31.88 -45.44
C SER A 66 -0.53 32.21 -46.74
N VAL A 67 -1.69 32.89 -46.67
CA VAL A 67 -2.43 33.38 -47.84
C VAL A 67 -1.59 34.40 -48.62
N ALA A 68 -0.91 35.32 -47.90
CA ALA A 68 -0.03 36.30 -48.52
C ALA A 68 1.14 35.66 -49.28
N THR A 69 1.69 34.53 -48.71
CA THR A 69 2.86 33.88 -49.29
C THR A 69 2.54 32.84 -50.37
N ASN A 70 1.47 32.01 -50.16
CA ASN A 70 1.15 30.82 -50.96
C ASN A 70 -0.14 30.94 -51.78
N GLY A 71 -0.85 32.05 -51.64
CA GLY A 71 -2.16 32.28 -52.27
C GLY A 71 -3.32 31.53 -51.56
N VAL A 72 -4.56 31.98 -51.85
CA VAL A 72 -5.77 31.48 -51.22
C VAL A 72 -5.99 29.98 -51.44
N PRO A 73 -5.92 29.43 -52.71
CA PRO A 73 -6.25 28.02 -52.95
C PRO A 73 -5.28 27.04 -52.31
N ALA A 74 -3.97 27.38 -52.25
CA ALA A 74 -2.96 26.52 -51.63
C ALA A 74 -3.06 26.54 -50.10
N THR A 75 -3.29 27.72 -49.54
CA THR A 75 -3.50 27.88 -48.10
C THR A 75 -4.78 27.18 -47.63
N TYR A 76 -5.89 27.34 -48.37
CA TYR A 76 -7.15 26.65 -48.07
C TYR A 76 -6.97 25.12 -48.03
N ARG A 77 -6.34 24.53 -49.08
CA ARG A 77 -6.06 23.08 -49.11
C ARG A 77 -5.18 22.64 -47.94
N LYS A 78 -4.14 23.40 -47.61
CA LYS A 78 -3.23 23.12 -46.47
C LYS A 78 -3.97 23.18 -45.14
N VAL A 79 -4.81 24.22 -44.94
CA VAL A 79 -5.57 24.37 -43.68
C VAL A 79 -6.64 23.29 -43.59
N MET A 80 -7.41 23.03 -44.65
CA MET A 80 -8.44 21.99 -44.64
C MET A 80 -7.85 20.60 -44.47
N GLY A 81 -6.71 20.28 -45.12
CA GLY A 81 -6.02 19.01 -44.94
C GLY A 81 -5.53 18.80 -43.52
N LYS A 82 -5.08 19.88 -42.84
CA LYS A 82 -4.68 19.80 -41.43
C LYS A 82 -5.86 19.65 -40.46
N LEU A 83 -6.98 20.31 -40.77
CA LEU A 83 -8.21 20.21 -39.99
C LEU A 83 -8.91 18.84 -40.12
N ASP A 84 -8.83 18.22 -41.33
CA ASP A 84 -9.40 16.89 -41.58
C ASP A 84 -8.54 15.73 -41.05
N SER A 85 -7.33 16.00 -40.57
CA SER A 85 -6.46 14.95 -40.00
C SER A 85 -6.95 14.53 -38.60
N TRP A 86 -6.85 13.23 -38.36
CA TRP A 86 -7.03 12.68 -37.01
C TRP A 86 -5.84 13.02 -36.14
N THR A 87 -6.11 13.50 -34.94
CA THR A 87 -5.09 13.87 -33.93
C THR A 87 -5.22 12.93 -32.75
N PRO A 88 -4.10 12.32 -32.29
CA PRO A 88 -4.14 11.46 -31.12
C PRO A 88 -4.40 12.28 -29.84
N LEU A 89 -4.99 11.61 -28.84
CA LEU A 89 -5.18 12.12 -27.49
C LEU A 89 -4.26 11.37 -26.52
N GLY A 90 -4.09 11.94 -25.34
CA GLY A 90 -3.23 11.39 -24.30
C GLY A 90 -1.84 12.05 -24.25
N TYR A 91 -1.21 11.96 -23.07
CA TYR A 91 0.16 12.45 -22.83
C TYR A 91 0.77 11.92 -21.54
N SER A 92 0.10 10.99 -20.85
CA SER A 92 0.53 10.38 -19.60
C SER A 92 0.10 8.93 -19.56
N LEU A 93 1.05 8.01 -19.51
CA LEU A 93 0.80 6.58 -19.43
C LEU A 93 1.85 5.85 -18.59
N CYS A 94 1.50 4.65 -18.16
CA CYS A 94 2.42 3.65 -17.66
C CYS A 94 2.27 2.37 -18.48
N GLY A 95 3.38 1.70 -18.76
CA GLY A 95 3.37 0.48 -19.56
C GLY A 95 4.65 -0.34 -19.40
N VAL A 96 4.70 -1.44 -20.14
CA VAL A 96 5.82 -2.39 -20.15
C VAL A 96 6.66 -2.19 -21.41
N VAL A 97 7.97 -2.16 -21.25
CA VAL A 97 8.90 -2.08 -22.38
C VAL A 97 8.85 -3.38 -23.18
N GLU A 98 8.45 -3.31 -24.45
CA GLU A 98 8.45 -4.45 -25.38
C GLU A 98 9.72 -4.55 -26.22
N GLN A 99 10.27 -3.39 -26.61
CA GLN A 99 11.49 -3.33 -27.38
C GLN A 99 12.34 -2.14 -26.92
N VAL A 100 13.64 -2.32 -27.00
CA VAL A 100 14.63 -1.31 -26.65
C VAL A 100 15.38 -0.90 -27.91
N GLY A 101 15.38 0.38 -28.24
CA GLY A 101 16.09 0.93 -29.40
C GLY A 101 17.59 1.12 -29.12
N ASP A 102 18.36 1.25 -30.21
CA ASP A 102 19.80 1.49 -30.11
C ASP A 102 20.08 2.76 -29.28
N GLY A 103 21.13 2.70 -28.45
CA GLY A 103 21.54 3.81 -27.59
C GLY A 103 20.77 3.95 -26.26
N ILE A 104 19.93 2.99 -25.92
CA ILE A 104 19.23 2.88 -24.63
C ILE A 104 19.95 1.84 -23.76
N ASP A 105 20.32 2.23 -22.54
CA ASP A 105 21.12 1.45 -21.60
C ASP A 105 20.56 1.44 -20.16
N ASP A 106 19.44 2.11 -19.95
CA ASP A 106 18.87 2.36 -18.62
C ASP A 106 17.59 1.56 -18.32
N VAL A 107 17.07 0.83 -19.31
CA VAL A 107 15.93 -0.09 -19.17
C VAL A 107 16.11 -1.33 -20.07
N SER A 108 15.38 -2.39 -19.73
CA SER A 108 15.34 -3.66 -20.45
C SER A 108 13.91 -4.02 -20.84
N VAL A 109 13.76 -4.98 -21.80
CA VAL A 109 12.45 -5.57 -22.12
C VAL A 109 11.84 -6.19 -20.85
N GLY A 110 10.58 -5.89 -20.60
CA GLY A 110 9.86 -6.31 -19.40
C GLY A 110 9.87 -5.28 -18.26
N ASP A 111 10.72 -4.26 -18.31
CA ASP A 111 10.69 -3.18 -17.30
C ASP A 111 9.40 -2.36 -17.41
N VAL A 112 8.87 -1.95 -16.26
CA VAL A 112 7.71 -1.05 -16.18
C VAL A 112 8.19 0.39 -16.19
N VAL A 113 7.65 1.21 -17.09
CA VAL A 113 8.01 2.61 -17.25
C VAL A 113 6.79 3.52 -17.24
N ALA A 114 6.93 4.69 -16.62
CA ALA A 114 5.99 5.80 -16.76
C ALA A 114 6.48 6.73 -17.86
N CYS A 115 5.58 7.14 -18.74
CA CYS A 115 5.89 7.86 -19.96
C CYS A 115 5.13 9.20 -20.02
N ALA A 116 5.78 10.18 -20.63
CA ALA A 116 5.28 11.54 -20.83
C ALA A 116 5.34 11.96 -22.30
N GLY A 117 4.55 12.96 -22.67
CA GLY A 117 4.64 13.63 -23.97
C GLY A 117 3.38 13.50 -24.85
N ASN A 118 2.93 14.65 -25.38
CA ASN A 118 1.72 14.74 -26.22
C ASN A 118 1.77 13.94 -27.54
N GLU A 119 2.97 13.52 -27.98
CA GLU A 119 3.19 12.77 -29.22
C GLU A 119 3.76 11.39 -28.96
N HIS A 120 4.02 11.04 -27.68
CA HIS A 120 4.77 9.85 -27.27
C HIS A 120 4.08 9.00 -26.20
N ALA A 121 3.24 9.59 -25.35
CA ALA A 121 2.51 8.86 -24.30
C ALA A 121 1.00 8.99 -24.53
N LEU A 122 0.55 8.43 -25.66
CA LEU A 122 -0.80 8.58 -26.18
C LEU A 122 -1.75 7.54 -25.57
N HIS A 123 -3.05 7.78 -25.72
CA HIS A 123 -4.05 6.74 -25.55
C HIS A 123 -4.00 5.79 -26.74
N ALA A 124 -3.06 4.87 -26.68
CA ALA A 124 -2.82 3.82 -27.66
C ALA A 124 -2.20 2.60 -26.99
N GLU A 125 -2.40 1.41 -27.57
CA GLU A 125 -1.88 0.16 -27.03
C GLU A 125 -0.35 0.11 -27.06
N LEU A 126 0.27 0.69 -28.10
CA LEU A 126 1.72 0.74 -28.28
C LEU A 126 2.17 2.17 -28.54
N ASN A 127 3.22 2.57 -27.83
CA ASN A 127 3.82 3.90 -27.92
C ASN A 127 5.34 3.80 -28.08
N TRP A 128 5.94 4.52 -29.04
CA TRP A 128 7.37 4.73 -29.06
C TRP A 128 7.70 5.99 -28.25
N VAL A 129 8.59 5.85 -27.25
CA VAL A 129 8.89 6.90 -26.29
C VAL A 129 10.38 7.16 -26.23
N PRO A 130 10.84 8.42 -26.50
CA PRO A 130 12.24 8.79 -26.42
C PRO A 130 12.82 8.71 -24.99
N LYS A 131 14.16 8.57 -24.89
CA LYS A 131 14.92 8.37 -23.63
C LYS A 131 14.55 9.34 -22.50
N ASN A 132 14.37 10.61 -22.79
CA ASN A 132 14.12 11.63 -21.78
C ASN A 132 12.63 11.81 -21.43
N LEU A 133 11.72 11.09 -22.08
CA LEU A 133 10.28 11.13 -21.84
C LEU A 133 9.74 9.91 -21.10
N TYR A 134 10.59 9.03 -20.61
CA TYR A 134 10.19 7.95 -19.69
C TYR A 134 11.10 7.86 -18.48
N THR A 135 10.63 7.20 -17.45
CA THR A 135 11.43 6.77 -16.30
C THR A 135 10.93 5.43 -15.80
N ARG A 136 11.84 4.64 -15.23
CA ARG A 136 11.49 3.36 -14.60
C ARG A 136 10.57 3.60 -13.42
N VAL A 137 9.55 2.76 -13.28
CA VAL A 137 8.63 2.81 -12.15
C VAL A 137 9.33 2.20 -10.93
N PRO A 138 9.30 2.84 -9.76
CA PRO A 138 9.83 2.26 -8.52
C PRO A 138 9.19 0.92 -8.19
N ASP A 139 9.98 -0.01 -7.65
CA ASP A 139 9.51 -1.33 -7.26
C ASP A 139 8.35 -1.23 -6.27
N GLY A 140 7.29 -2.00 -6.50
CA GLY A 140 6.10 -2.02 -5.67
C GLY A 140 5.07 -0.92 -5.97
N LEU A 141 5.36 0.06 -6.84
CA LEU A 141 4.38 1.05 -7.26
C LEU A 141 3.48 0.47 -8.37
N ALA A 142 2.17 0.47 -8.13
CA ALA A 142 1.20 -0.03 -9.09
C ALA A 142 1.22 0.78 -10.41
N PRO A 143 1.15 0.13 -11.59
CA PRO A 143 1.13 0.80 -12.89
C PRO A 143 0.03 1.86 -13.03
N ARG A 144 -1.15 1.64 -12.42
CA ARG A 144 -2.24 2.61 -12.41
C ARG A 144 -1.87 3.93 -11.71
N HIS A 145 -1.07 3.87 -10.64
CA HIS A 145 -0.56 5.05 -9.94
C HIS A 145 0.57 5.71 -10.71
N ALA A 146 1.43 4.93 -11.36
CA ALA A 146 2.52 5.44 -12.18
C ALA A 146 2.04 6.17 -13.44
N ALA A 147 0.82 5.90 -13.92
CA ALA A 147 0.19 6.64 -15.01
C ALA A 147 -0.03 8.13 -14.70
N PHE A 148 -0.01 8.54 -13.42
CA PHE A 148 -0.06 9.94 -12.98
C PHE A 148 1.26 10.70 -13.18
N GLY A 149 2.33 10.04 -13.61
CA GLY A 149 3.68 10.59 -13.66
C GLY A 149 3.78 11.95 -14.33
N THR A 150 3.19 12.13 -15.51
CA THR A 150 3.26 13.41 -16.24
C THR A 150 2.50 14.53 -15.54
N VAL A 151 1.27 14.28 -15.10
CA VAL A 151 0.47 15.30 -14.40
C VAL A 151 1.05 15.65 -13.04
N GLY A 152 1.63 14.67 -12.35
CA GLY A 152 2.37 14.87 -11.12
C GLY A 152 3.64 15.71 -11.33
N SER A 153 4.34 15.50 -12.44
CA SER A 153 5.50 16.33 -12.81
C SER A 153 5.12 17.78 -13.12
N ILE A 154 3.93 18.00 -13.71
CA ILE A 154 3.39 19.36 -13.93
C ILE A 154 3.15 20.05 -12.59
N ALA A 155 2.47 19.37 -11.66
CA ALA A 155 2.21 19.89 -10.31
C ALA A 155 3.53 20.17 -9.56
N LEU A 156 4.47 19.22 -9.61
CA LEU A 156 5.80 19.35 -8.97
C LEU A 156 6.62 20.51 -9.55
N GLN A 157 6.56 20.72 -10.88
CA GLN A 157 7.19 21.87 -11.51
C GLN A 157 6.57 23.19 -11.02
N GLY A 158 5.26 23.24 -10.84
CA GLY A 158 4.58 24.40 -10.25
C GLY A 158 5.11 24.70 -8.86
N VAL A 159 5.18 23.71 -7.98
CA VAL A 159 5.71 23.85 -6.62
C VAL A 159 7.16 24.33 -6.65
N ARG A 160 8.01 23.79 -7.54
CA ARG A 160 9.40 24.25 -7.71
C ARG A 160 9.49 25.70 -8.17
N ARG A 161 8.59 26.14 -9.05
CA ARG A 161 8.53 27.55 -9.49
C ARG A 161 8.13 28.50 -8.37
N GLY A 162 7.32 28.01 -7.42
CA GLY A 162 6.94 28.75 -6.21
C GLY A 162 8.09 28.91 -5.21
N GLU A 163 9.14 28.08 -5.28
CA GLU A 163 10.26 28.08 -4.34
C GLU A 163 9.77 28.05 -2.87
N SER A 164 8.76 27.22 -2.63
CA SER A 164 8.09 27.13 -1.32
C SER A 164 9.05 26.66 -0.23
N GLN A 165 8.95 27.28 0.94
CA GLN A 165 9.80 26.98 2.09
C GLN A 165 8.96 26.43 3.25
N LEU A 166 9.61 25.65 4.11
CA LEU A 166 9.01 25.08 5.29
C LEU A 166 8.35 26.16 6.17
N GLY A 167 7.08 25.97 6.52
CA GLY A 167 6.33 26.87 7.40
C GLY A 167 5.60 28.02 6.70
N GLU A 168 5.82 28.23 5.38
CA GLU A 168 5.05 29.20 4.60
C GLU A 168 3.58 28.78 4.45
N VAL A 169 2.75 29.74 4.06
CA VAL A 169 1.31 29.54 3.78
C VAL A 169 1.08 29.74 2.29
N ALA A 170 0.49 28.72 1.64
CA ALA A 170 0.16 28.75 0.23
C ALA A 170 -1.34 28.72 0.00
N LEU A 171 -1.81 29.46 -1.01
CA LEU A 171 -3.17 29.41 -1.51
C LEU A 171 -3.17 28.65 -2.85
N VAL A 172 -4.01 27.62 -3.01
CA VAL A 172 -4.19 26.89 -4.25
C VAL A 172 -5.57 27.19 -4.82
N ILE A 173 -5.63 27.90 -5.95
CA ILE A 173 -6.86 28.28 -6.62
C ILE A 173 -7.14 27.33 -7.79
N GLY A 174 -8.23 26.57 -7.70
CA GLY A 174 -8.59 25.48 -8.57
C GLY A 174 -8.11 24.14 -8.01
N LEU A 175 -9.04 23.31 -7.51
CA LEU A 175 -8.78 21.99 -6.91
C LEU A 175 -9.19 20.84 -7.85
N GLY A 176 -8.96 21.03 -9.16
CA GLY A 176 -8.94 19.92 -10.11
C GLY A 176 -7.74 19.01 -9.92
N LEU A 177 -7.47 18.11 -10.86
CA LEU A 177 -6.41 17.10 -10.76
C LEU A 177 -5.04 17.73 -10.39
N ILE A 178 -4.62 18.78 -11.09
CA ILE A 178 -3.35 19.46 -10.83
C ILE A 178 -3.37 20.14 -9.45
N GLY A 179 -4.46 20.84 -9.09
CA GLY A 179 -4.58 21.51 -7.79
C GLY A 179 -4.52 20.53 -6.61
N GLN A 180 -5.18 19.38 -6.70
CA GLN A 180 -5.11 18.32 -5.69
C GLN A 180 -3.68 17.80 -5.50
N LEU A 181 -2.94 17.62 -6.58
CA LEU A 181 -1.53 17.20 -6.54
C LEU A 181 -0.63 18.30 -5.97
N VAL A 182 -0.87 19.57 -6.30
CA VAL A 182 -0.14 20.72 -5.72
C VAL A 182 -0.36 20.80 -4.21
N VAL A 183 -1.60 20.62 -3.74
CA VAL A 183 -1.92 20.57 -2.30
C VAL A 183 -1.08 19.53 -1.58
N GLN A 184 -1.04 18.29 -2.07
CA GLN A 184 -0.28 17.22 -1.45
C GLN A 184 1.23 17.49 -1.46
N LEU A 185 1.76 17.98 -2.58
CA LEU A 185 3.20 18.27 -2.72
C LEU A 185 3.65 19.40 -1.78
N LEU A 186 2.83 20.44 -1.61
CA LEU A 186 3.08 21.54 -0.67
C LEU A 186 2.99 21.04 0.78
N ALA A 187 1.95 20.28 1.13
CA ALA A 187 1.79 19.70 2.46
C ALA A 187 2.98 18.76 2.80
N ALA A 188 3.41 17.93 1.84
CA ALA A 188 4.59 17.06 2.00
C ALA A 188 5.90 17.85 2.19
N SER A 189 5.94 19.12 1.72
CA SER A 189 7.07 20.04 1.90
C SER A 189 6.98 20.88 3.18
N GLY A 190 5.94 20.66 4.02
CA GLY A 190 5.75 21.38 5.27
C GLY A 190 5.14 22.79 5.11
N VAL A 191 4.47 23.06 4.00
CA VAL A 191 3.74 24.28 3.72
C VAL A 191 2.28 24.10 4.17
N ARG A 192 1.69 25.11 4.81
CA ARG A 192 0.27 25.11 5.17
C ARG A 192 -0.56 25.57 3.98
N VAL A 193 -1.48 24.73 3.52
CA VAL A 193 -2.21 24.98 2.27
C VAL A 193 -3.65 25.34 2.52
N VAL A 194 -4.11 26.45 1.93
CA VAL A 194 -5.53 26.81 1.84
C VAL A 194 -5.99 26.55 0.40
N GLY A 195 -7.08 25.80 0.23
CA GLY A 195 -7.63 25.47 -1.07
C GLY A 195 -8.82 26.34 -1.46
N VAL A 196 -9.01 26.57 -2.76
CA VAL A 196 -10.15 27.33 -3.30
C VAL A 196 -10.71 26.63 -4.53
N ASP A 197 -11.98 26.22 -4.47
CA ASP A 197 -12.74 25.70 -5.62
C ASP A 197 -14.23 25.91 -5.40
N PRO A 198 -15.03 26.19 -6.44
CA PRO A 198 -16.48 26.31 -6.33
C PRO A 198 -17.19 24.96 -6.08
N ASP A 199 -16.51 23.83 -6.28
CA ASP A 199 -17.05 22.48 -6.05
C ASP A 199 -16.72 22.02 -4.63
N PRO A 200 -17.73 21.87 -3.74
CA PRO A 200 -17.50 21.43 -2.36
C PRO A 200 -16.83 20.05 -2.26
N ALA A 201 -17.13 19.13 -3.17
CA ALA A 201 -16.55 17.79 -3.15
C ALA A 201 -15.03 17.82 -3.41
N ARG A 202 -14.56 18.76 -4.25
CA ARG A 202 -13.13 18.98 -4.46
C ARG A 202 -12.46 19.62 -3.26
N CYS A 203 -13.17 20.51 -2.55
CA CYS A 203 -12.71 21.09 -1.30
C CYS A 203 -12.54 20.00 -0.22
N GLU A 204 -13.55 19.17 -0.01
CA GLU A 204 -13.47 18.04 0.93
C GLU A 204 -12.32 17.06 0.58
N LEU A 205 -12.10 16.81 -0.72
CA LEU A 205 -11.00 15.98 -1.16
C LEU A 205 -9.65 16.63 -0.82
N ALA A 206 -9.48 17.93 -1.08
CA ALA A 206 -8.25 18.65 -0.79
C ALA A 206 -7.92 18.69 0.70
N GLU A 207 -8.91 18.81 1.58
CA GLU A 207 -8.72 18.73 3.03
C GLU A 207 -8.22 17.35 3.46
N ARG A 208 -8.80 16.28 2.90
CA ARG A 208 -8.28 14.90 3.12
C ARG A 208 -6.85 14.74 2.60
N MET A 209 -6.48 15.47 1.55
CA MET A 209 -5.15 15.42 0.93
C MET A 209 -4.12 16.37 1.59
N GLY A 210 -4.51 17.10 2.64
CA GLY A 210 -3.56 17.88 3.44
C GLY A 210 -3.75 19.40 3.39
N ALA A 211 -4.83 19.92 2.77
CA ALA A 211 -5.20 21.32 2.94
C ALA A 211 -5.72 21.54 4.36
N VAL A 212 -5.32 22.64 4.99
CA VAL A 212 -5.74 22.98 6.37
C VAL A 212 -7.08 23.69 6.40
N ALA A 213 -7.52 24.26 5.28
CA ALA A 213 -8.82 24.84 5.06
C ALA A 213 -9.13 24.90 3.56
N CYS A 214 -10.40 24.81 3.21
CA CYS A 214 -10.87 24.98 1.82
C CYS A 214 -12.18 25.74 1.77
N GLY A 215 -12.50 26.34 0.62
CA GLY A 215 -13.78 27.00 0.41
C GLY A 215 -14.01 27.56 -0.98
N ASP A 216 -15.22 28.06 -1.19
CA ASP A 216 -15.63 28.77 -2.40
C ASP A 216 -14.85 30.11 -2.56
N PRO A 217 -14.52 30.54 -3.80
CA PRO A 217 -13.80 31.78 -4.07
C PRO A 217 -14.41 33.04 -3.47
N GLY A 218 -15.72 33.06 -3.32
CA GLY A 218 -16.49 34.18 -2.71
C GLY A 218 -16.65 34.07 -1.19
N SER A 219 -16.24 32.98 -0.60
CA SER A 219 -16.43 32.72 0.82
C SER A 219 -15.52 33.62 1.71
N PRO A 220 -16.05 34.31 2.71
CA PRO A 220 -15.22 35.01 3.69
C PRO A 220 -14.33 34.07 4.50
N THR A 221 -14.66 32.77 4.57
CA THR A 221 -13.90 31.74 5.30
C THR A 221 -12.49 31.61 4.76
N VAL A 222 -12.32 31.60 3.43
CA VAL A 222 -10.99 31.49 2.80
C VAL A 222 -10.09 32.65 3.21
N ALA A 223 -10.59 33.88 3.10
CA ALA A 223 -9.83 35.09 3.49
C ALA A 223 -9.53 35.11 5.00
N ALA A 224 -10.46 34.66 5.83
CA ALA A 224 -10.29 34.54 7.27
C ALA A 224 -9.21 33.49 7.61
N SER A 225 -9.25 32.31 6.97
CA SER A 225 -8.24 31.25 7.18
C SER A 225 -6.84 31.71 6.77
N VAL A 226 -6.70 32.38 5.62
CA VAL A 226 -5.40 32.94 5.21
C VAL A 226 -4.92 33.99 6.23
N ALA A 227 -5.79 34.91 6.67
CA ALA A 227 -5.43 35.91 7.65
C ALA A 227 -5.04 35.31 9.02
N GLU A 228 -5.76 34.31 9.49
CA GLU A 228 -5.46 33.63 10.76
C GLU A 228 -4.08 32.91 10.66
N LEU A 229 -3.83 32.14 9.59
CA LEU A 229 -2.58 31.40 9.41
C LEU A 229 -1.36 32.29 9.22
N THR A 230 -1.55 33.54 8.74
CA THR A 230 -0.46 34.46 8.39
C THR A 230 -0.38 35.68 9.31
N GLY A 231 -1.18 35.72 10.37
CA GLY A 231 -1.26 36.92 11.24
C GLY A 231 -1.76 38.18 10.51
N GLY A 232 -2.56 38.03 9.46
CA GLY A 232 -3.13 39.11 8.66
C GLY A 232 -2.26 39.57 7.49
N HIS A 233 -1.07 38.99 7.29
CA HIS A 233 -0.15 39.44 6.24
C HIS A 233 -0.52 38.96 4.83
N GLY A 234 -1.27 37.85 4.69
CA GLY A 234 -1.61 37.22 3.41
C GLY A 234 -0.68 36.07 3.06
N ALA A 235 -1.05 35.28 2.03
CA ALA A 235 -0.35 34.08 1.61
C ALA A 235 1.05 34.39 1.03
N ASP A 236 2.04 33.58 1.36
CA ASP A 236 3.41 33.68 0.82
C ASP A 236 3.45 33.33 -0.66
N GLN A 237 2.64 32.35 -1.07
CA GLN A 237 2.51 31.93 -2.46
C GLN A 237 1.06 31.66 -2.82
N VAL A 238 0.73 31.91 -4.09
CA VAL A 238 -0.56 31.54 -4.68
C VAL A 238 -0.30 30.71 -5.94
N TYR A 239 -0.94 29.56 -6.04
CA TYR A 239 -0.87 28.66 -7.19
C TYR A 239 -2.17 28.74 -7.98
N LEU A 240 -2.12 29.23 -9.21
CA LEU A 240 -3.24 29.26 -10.14
C LEU A 240 -3.29 27.94 -10.90
N ALA A 241 -4.09 27.00 -10.40
CA ALA A 241 -4.33 25.70 -11.04
C ALA A 241 -5.71 25.60 -11.71
N ALA A 242 -6.46 26.72 -11.71
CA ALA A 242 -7.76 26.85 -12.36
C ALA A 242 -7.61 26.99 -13.88
N GLY A 243 -8.61 26.52 -14.61
CA GLY A 243 -8.80 26.78 -16.05
C GLY A 243 -10.03 27.66 -16.28
N GLY A 244 -10.06 28.35 -17.41
CA GLY A 244 -11.22 29.18 -17.79
C GLY A 244 -10.84 30.49 -18.43
N THR A 245 -11.85 31.28 -18.79
CA THR A 245 -11.68 32.59 -19.44
C THR A 245 -11.90 33.77 -18.47
N GLY A 246 -12.29 33.49 -17.23
CA GLY A 246 -12.48 34.49 -16.18
C GLY A 246 -11.15 34.97 -15.60
N ASN A 247 -11.17 36.19 -15.03
CA ASN A 247 -10.01 36.80 -14.36
C ASN A 247 -10.08 36.72 -12.82
N GLU A 248 -11.17 36.21 -12.29
CA GLU A 248 -11.42 36.09 -10.85
C GLU A 248 -10.30 35.38 -10.08
N PRO A 249 -9.67 34.30 -10.59
CA PRO A 249 -8.54 33.66 -9.92
C PRO A 249 -7.34 34.60 -9.74
N VAL A 250 -7.06 35.44 -10.72
CA VAL A 250 -5.94 36.40 -10.73
C VAL A 250 -6.19 37.55 -9.74
N GLU A 251 -7.42 38.04 -9.68
CA GLU A 251 -7.87 39.05 -8.74
C GLU A 251 -7.84 38.53 -7.30
N LEU A 252 -8.31 37.30 -7.08
CA LEU A 252 -8.24 36.65 -5.80
C LEU A 252 -6.80 36.44 -5.32
N ALA A 253 -5.93 36.03 -6.23
CA ALA A 253 -4.49 35.89 -5.95
C ALA A 253 -3.90 37.20 -5.44
N ALA A 254 -4.15 38.32 -6.14
CA ALA A 254 -3.65 39.63 -5.70
C ALA A 254 -4.20 40.04 -4.32
N ARG A 255 -5.49 39.80 -4.11
CA ARG A 255 -6.16 40.18 -2.84
C ARG A 255 -5.59 39.44 -1.64
N LEU A 256 -5.35 38.11 -1.76
CA LEU A 256 -4.96 37.25 -0.64
C LEU A 256 -3.44 37.05 -0.50
N SER A 257 -2.61 37.49 -1.45
CA SER A 257 -1.17 37.47 -1.33
C SER A 257 -0.67 38.53 -0.33
N ARG A 258 0.41 38.23 0.37
CA ARG A 258 1.18 39.24 1.12
C ARG A 258 1.96 40.15 0.18
N ASP A 259 2.52 41.23 0.70
CA ASP A 259 3.52 42.03 -0.03
C ASP A 259 4.70 41.16 -0.44
N ARG A 260 5.13 41.31 -1.69
CA ARG A 260 6.20 40.51 -2.32
C ARG A 260 5.92 39.02 -2.32
N GLY A 261 4.63 38.66 -2.31
CA GLY A 261 4.18 37.28 -2.48
C GLY A 261 4.43 36.78 -3.91
N ARG A 262 4.47 35.47 -4.08
CA ARG A 262 4.64 34.82 -5.39
C ARG A 262 3.32 34.28 -5.92
N VAL A 263 3.03 34.56 -7.18
CA VAL A 263 1.89 33.99 -7.91
C VAL A 263 2.43 33.08 -9.01
N VAL A 264 2.12 31.79 -8.93
CA VAL A 264 2.57 30.76 -9.88
C VAL A 264 1.42 30.35 -10.77
N ASP A 265 1.54 30.63 -12.05
CA ASP A 265 0.56 30.19 -13.05
C ASP A 265 0.93 28.79 -13.59
N ILE A 266 0.03 27.83 -13.34
CA ILE A 266 0.13 26.43 -13.80
C ILE A 266 -0.99 26.11 -14.77
N GLY A 267 -2.17 26.67 -14.51
CA GLY A 267 -3.39 26.44 -15.27
C GLY A 267 -3.45 27.26 -16.56
N LYS A 268 -4.64 27.45 -17.05
CA LYS A 268 -4.93 28.33 -18.19
C LYS A 268 -6.10 29.21 -17.82
N CYS A 269 -5.84 30.27 -17.08
CA CYS A 269 -6.79 31.35 -16.79
C CYS A 269 -6.46 32.59 -17.62
N SER A 270 -7.37 33.58 -17.62
CA SER A 270 -7.05 34.89 -18.13
C SER A 270 -6.02 35.55 -17.21
N LEU A 271 -4.95 36.09 -17.77
CA LEU A 271 -3.88 36.75 -16.98
C LEU A 271 -3.93 38.27 -17.23
N ASP A 272 -5.12 38.87 -17.09
CA ASP A 272 -5.25 40.32 -17.08
C ASP A 272 -4.94 40.82 -15.68
N LEU A 273 -3.65 41.16 -15.43
CA LEU A 273 -3.16 41.54 -14.12
C LEU A 273 -3.70 42.91 -13.69
N PRO A 274 -4.49 43.01 -12.61
CA PRO A 274 -4.95 44.31 -12.08
C PRO A 274 -3.73 45.13 -11.62
N TRP A 275 -3.34 46.12 -12.40
CA TRP A 275 -2.05 46.83 -12.24
C TRP A 275 -1.82 47.33 -10.82
N ASN A 276 -2.78 48.05 -10.22
CA ASN A 276 -2.60 48.57 -8.88
C ASN A 276 -2.37 47.48 -7.84
N ALA A 277 -3.18 46.42 -7.84
CA ALA A 277 -3.10 45.37 -6.84
C ALA A 277 -1.80 44.55 -6.90
N TYR A 278 -1.27 44.34 -8.12
CA TYR A 278 0.00 43.65 -8.31
C TYR A 278 1.21 44.56 -8.08
N TYR A 279 1.11 45.82 -8.53
CA TYR A 279 2.17 46.80 -8.40
C TYR A 279 2.40 47.23 -6.95
N GLU A 280 1.32 47.58 -6.19
CA GLU A 280 1.42 48.05 -4.81
C GLU A 280 2.02 46.98 -3.87
N LYS A 281 1.75 45.72 -4.12
CA LYS A 281 2.30 44.61 -3.35
C LYS A 281 3.63 44.06 -3.92
N GLU A 282 4.14 44.61 -5.01
CA GLU A 282 5.35 44.09 -5.72
C GLU A 282 5.26 42.55 -5.92
N LEU A 283 4.14 42.04 -6.43
CA LEU A 283 3.94 40.59 -6.59
C LEU A 283 4.84 40.02 -7.68
N ASP A 284 5.50 38.87 -7.39
CA ASP A 284 6.33 38.12 -8.32
C ASP A 284 5.48 37.08 -9.07
N VAL A 285 5.23 37.31 -10.36
CA VAL A 285 4.43 36.39 -11.20
C VAL A 285 5.34 35.44 -11.97
N ARG A 286 5.14 34.16 -11.78
CA ARG A 286 5.96 33.09 -12.37
C ARG A 286 5.12 32.11 -13.18
N PHE A 287 5.58 31.80 -14.36
CA PHE A 287 4.98 30.77 -15.20
C PHE A 287 5.61 29.41 -14.93
N SER A 288 4.77 28.38 -14.78
CA SER A 288 5.19 26.99 -14.74
C SER A 288 4.92 26.33 -16.10
N ARG A 289 5.98 26.07 -16.85
CA ARG A 289 5.86 25.52 -18.19
C ARG A 289 5.81 24.00 -18.15
N SER A 290 4.61 23.44 -18.25
CA SER A 290 4.40 21.99 -18.34
C SER A 290 5.11 21.21 -17.23
N TYR A 291 5.80 20.11 -17.54
CA TYR A 291 6.48 19.26 -16.56
C TYR A 291 7.97 19.62 -16.33
N GLY A 292 8.43 20.76 -16.86
CA GLY A 292 9.71 21.36 -16.46
C GLY A 292 10.72 21.58 -17.58
N PRO A 293 11.96 21.91 -17.22
CA PRO A 293 13.07 22.13 -18.17
C PRO A 293 13.32 20.89 -19.03
N GLY A 294 13.52 21.11 -20.31
CA GLY A 294 13.60 20.09 -21.37
C GLY A 294 12.37 20.15 -22.30
N ARG A 295 11.25 20.60 -21.79
CA ARG A 295 10.00 20.66 -22.55
C ARG A 295 10.09 21.60 -23.74
N TYR A 296 9.75 21.07 -24.92
CA TYR A 296 9.85 21.71 -26.23
C TYR A 296 11.29 21.98 -26.72
N ASP A 297 12.30 21.37 -26.09
CA ASP A 297 13.66 21.34 -26.60
C ASP A 297 13.88 20.01 -27.35
N PRO A 298 13.98 20.04 -28.72
CA PRO A 298 14.15 18.81 -29.50
C PRO A 298 15.42 18.03 -29.18
N GLU A 299 16.51 18.73 -28.81
CA GLU A 299 17.77 18.07 -28.44
C GLU A 299 17.58 17.25 -27.15
N TYR A 300 16.80 17.78 -26.18
CA TYR A 300 16.50 17.09 -24.96
C TYR A 300 15.44 15.99 -25.16
N GLU A 301 14.25 16.34 -25.69
CA GLU A 301 13.12 15.40 -25.80
C GLU A 301 13.36 14.30 -26.84
N LEU A 302 13.90 14.64 -28.03
CA LEU A 302 13.95 13.69 -29.15
C LEU A 302 15.33 13.07 -29.36
N GLU A 303 16.41 13.82 -29.12
CA GLU A 303 17.78 13.34 -29.30
C GLU A 303 18.36 12.74 -28.00
N GLY A 304 17.64 12.83 -26.88
CA GLY A 304 18.04 12.23 -25.61
C GLY A 304 19.23 12.92 -24.91
N ARG A 305 19.57 14.15 -25.33
CA ARG A 305 20.66 14.94 -24.70
C ARG A 305 20.19 15.58 -23.42
N ASP A 306 20.70 15.11 -22.28
CA ASP A 306 20.38 15.69 -20.98
C ASP A 306 21.22 16.91 -20.66
N TYR A 307 20.65 17.85 -19.89
CA TYR A 307 21.41 19.01 -19.38
C TYR A 307 22.35 18.59 -18.26
N PRO A 308 23.55 19.23 -18.16
CA PRO A 308 24.43 19.00 -17.01
C PRO A 308 23.69 19.25 -15.69
N ILE A 309 23.69 18.27 -14.79
CA ILE A 309 22.91 18.32 -13.57
C ILE A 309 23.23 19.49 -12.65
N GLY A 310 24.47 19.99 -12.69
CA GLY A 310 24.90 21.15 -11.91
C GLY A 310 24.27 22.47 -12.39
N TYR A 311 23.79 22.53 -13.63
CA TYR A 311 23.14 23.72 -14.20
C TYR A 311 21.62 23.60 -14.20
N VAL A 312 21.09 22.38 -14.48
CA VAL A 312 19.66 22.13 -14.50
C VAL A 312 19.37 20.90 -13.62
N ARG A 313 19.15 21.13 -12.33
CA ARG A 313 18.91 20.04 -11.37
C ARG A 313 17.63 19.27 -11.66
N TRP A 314 16.56 19.95 -12.05
CA TRP A 314 15.22 19.39 -12.21
C TRP A 314 14.74 19.55 -13.65
N THR A 315 15.06 18.56 -14.48
CA THR A 315 14.49 18.42 -15.82
C THR A 315 13.15 17.69 -15.74
N GLU A 316 12.39 17.66 -16.82
CA GLU A 316 11.13 16.95 -16.90
C GLU A 316 11.25 15.46 -16.52
N ARG A 317 12.29 14.77 -17.02
CA ARG A 317 12.55 13.37 -16.64
C ARG A 317 12.84 13.21 -15.14
N ARG A 318 13.63 14.12 -14.56
CA ARG A 318 13.95 14.08 -13.13
C ARG A 318 12.75 14.47 -12.27
N ASN A 319 11.86 15.33 -12.76
CA ASN A 319 10.56 15.60 -12.12
C ASN A 319 9.67 14.36 -12.14
N LEU A 320 9.62 13.66 -13.27
CA LEU A 320 8.85 12.40 -13.41
C LEU A 320 9.33 11.36 -12.39
N ALA A 321 10.63 11.10 -12.34
CA ALA A 321 11.23 10.17 -11.39
C ALA A 321 10.97 10.58 -9.92
N CYS A 322 11.12 11.88 -9.62
CA CYS A 322 10.90 12.41 -8.27
C CYS A 322 9.45 12.28 -7.84
N PHE A 323 8.49 12.54 -8.72
CA PHE A 323 7.07 12.39 -8.41
C PHE A 323 6.71 10.94 -8.12
N LEU A 324 7.18 10.00 -8.94
CA LEU A 324 6.93 8.57 -8.72
C LEU A 324 7.54 8.06 -7.41
N ASP A 325 8.73 8.55 -7.04
CA ASP A 325 9.36 8.24 -5.75
C ASP A 325 8.51 8.76 -4.57
N LEU A 326 7.93 9.96 -4.68
CA LEU A 326 7.03 10.50 -3.66
C LEU A 326 5.74 9.66 -3.51
N VAL A 327 5.18 9.18 -4.62
CA VAL A 327 4.02 8.28 -4.60
C VAL A 327 4.40 6.92 -4.00
N ALA A 328 5.51 6.32 -4.44
CA ALA A 328 5.98 5.04 -3.93
C ALA A 328 6.28 5.06 -2.42
N ARG A 329 6.72 6.21 -1.88
CA ARG A 329 6.93 6.41 -0.43
C ARG A 329 5.68 6.82 0.34
N GLY A 330 4.51 6.90 -0.31
CA GLY A 330 3.26 7.32 0.32
C GLY A 330 3.26 8.79 0.78
N ARG A 331 4.11 9.65 0.18
CA ARG A 331 4.10 11.10 0.44
C ARG A 331 3.07 11.85 -0.38
N VAL A 332 2.69 11.25 -1.50
CA VAL A 332 1.60 11.68 -2.38
C VAL A 332 0.72 10.45 -2.61
N ASP A 333 -0.57 10.58 -2.37
CA ASP A 333 -1.56 9.53 -2.62
C ASP A 333 -2.41 9.92 -3.84
N VAL A 334 -2.32 9.12 -4.91
CA VAL A 334 -3.06 9.37 -6.14
C VAL A 334 -4.34 8.54 -6.25
N GLU A 335 -4.51 7.53 -5.41
CA GLU A 335 -5.68 6.64 -5.46
C GLU A 335 -7.01 7.38 -5.24
N PRO A 336 -7.16 8.29 -4.25
CA PRO A 336 -8.39 9.04 -4.05
C PRO A 336 -8.74 10.01 -5.19
N LEU A 337 -7.79 10.27 -6.11
CA LEU A 337 -8.00 11.12 -7.27
C LEU A 337 -8.61 10.34 -8.45
N VAL A 338 -8.49 9.01 -8.47
CA VAL A 338 -9.07 8.15 -9.50
C VAL A 338 -10.59 8.09 -9.31
N SER A 339 -11.30 8.87 -10.11
CA SER A 339 -12.78 8.89 -10.05
C SER A 339 -13.40 7.76 -10.85
N HIS A 340 -12.73 7.28 -11.90
CA HIS A 340 -13.22 6.23 -12.78
C HIS A 340 -12.06 5.52 -13.50
N THR A 341 -12.23 4.23 -13.75
CA THR A 341 -11.37 3.44 -14.63
C THR A 341 -12.24 2.76 -15.67
N ALA A 342 -11.97 3.03 -16.94
CA ALA A 342 -12.66 2.43 -18.08
C ALA A 342 -11.71 1.51 -18.86
N ASP A 343 -12.25 0.52 -19.55
CA ASP A 343 -11.48 -0.22 -20.54
C ASP A 343 -11.21 0.66 -21.76
N PHE A 344 -10.05 0.49 -22.39
CA PHE A 344 -9.64 1.34 -23.52
C PHE A 344 -10.63 1.24 -24.69
N ASP A 345 -11.29 0.10 -24.85
CA ASP A 345 -12.33 -0.11 -25.88
C ASP A 345 -13.53 0.83 -25.68
N ASP A 346 -13.80 1.27 -24.45
CA ASP A 346 -14.88 2.20 -24.09
C ASP A 346 -14.44 3.68 -24.15
N ALA A 347 -13.27 3.97 -24.70
CA ALA A 347 -12.68 5.31 -24.66
C ALA A 347 -13.57 6.39 -25.26
N VAL A 348 -14.23 6.12 -26.36
CA VAL A 348 -15.12 7.09 -27.05
C VAL A 348 -16.33 7.44 -26.18
N GLU A 349 -16.95 6.45 -25.56
CA GLU A 349 -18.10 6.65 -24.67
C GLU A 349 -17.70 7.38 -23.38
N THR A 350 -16.53 7.04 -22.84
CA THR A 350 -15.97 7.72 -21.66
C THR A 350 -15.76 9.21 -21.92
N TYR A 351 -15.18 9.59 -23.07
CA TYR A 351 -15.01 10.99 -23.42
C TYR A 351 -16.36 11.71 -23.63
N ARG A 352 -17.34 11.04 -24.26
CA ARG A 352 -18.70 11.61 -24.43
C ARG A 352 -19.38 11.83 -23.09
N SER A 353 -19.26 10.89 -22.17
CA SER A 353 -19.84 10.99 -20.83
C SER A 353 -19.21 12.12 -20.03
N LEU A 354 -17.88 12.31 -20.14
CA LEU A 354 -17.16 13.43 -19.55
C LEU A 354 -17.60 14.77 -20.14
N GLU A 355 -17.70 14.87 -21.46
CA GLU A 355 -18.10 16.10 -22.17
C GLU A 355 -19.57 16.47 -21.90
N GLY A 356 -20.45 15.47 -21.85
CA GLY A 356 -21.87 15.65 -21.55
C GLY A 356 -22.20 15.88 -20.09
N GLY A 357 -21.20 15.85 -19.19
CA GLY A 357 -21.38 16.03 -17.75
C GLY A 357 -22.01 14.81 -17.03
N GLY A 358 -22.19 13.71 -17.73
CA GLY A 358 -22.67 12.45 -17.15
C GLY A 358 -21.66 11.79 -16.19
N LEU A 359 -20.38 12.02 -16.44
CA LEU A 359 -19.29 11.59 -15.56
C LEU A 359 -18.56 12.83 -15.01
N LYS A 360 -18.73 13.07 -13.69
CA LYS A 360 -17.93 14.07 -12.94
C LYS A 360 -16.70 13.40 -12.39
N ALA A 361 -15.52 13.78 -12.87
CA ALA A 361 -14.29 13.12 -12.50
C ALA A 361 -13.14 14.10 -12.24
N VAL A 362 -12.27 13.78 -11.30
CA VAL A 362 -10.97 14.45 -11.08
C VAL A 362 -9.94 13.84 -12.04
N ALA A 363 -9.79 12.52 -12.02
CA ALA A 363 -8.97 11.75 -12.95
C ALA A 363 -9.71 10.52 -13.44
N VAL A 364 -9.48 10.16 -14.70
CA VAL A 364 -9.98 8.93 -15.31
C VAL A 364 -8.82 8.15 -15.90
N LEU A 365 -8.78 6.86 -15.67
CA LEU A 365 -7.78 5.94 -16.22
C LEU A 365 -8.40 5.10 -17.33
N PHE A 366 -7.67 4.90 -18.43
CA PHE A 366 -7.90 3.80 -19.35
C PHE A 366 -7.03 2.62 -18.98
N ARG A 367 -7.64 1.44 -18.91
CA ARG A 367 -6.98 0.15 -18.76
C ARG A 367 -6.91 -0.54 -20.12
N TYR A 368 -5.75 -1.12 -20.46
CA TYR A 368 -5.51 -1.78 -21.75
C TYR A 368 -5.62 -3.30 -21.64
N ALA A 369 -6.13 -3.96 -22.72
CA ALA A 369 -6.22 -5.41 -22.77
C ALA A 369 -4.82 -6.08 -22.70
N GLY A 370 -4.76 -7.26 -22.07
CA GLY A 370 -3.49 -7.98 -21.86
C GLY A 370 -2.80 -7.64 -20.54
N GLN A 371 -3.23 -6.61 -19.83
CA GLN A 371 -3.03 -6.51 -18.40
C GLN A 371 -4.09 -7.41 -17.75
N ALA A 372 -3.65 -8.30 -16.86
CA ALA A 372 -4.58 -9.02 -16.00
C ALA A 372 -5.58 -8.00 -15.40
N PRO A 373 -6.88 -8.32 -15.32
CA PRO A 373 -7.83 -7.48 -14.64
C PRO A 373 -7.19 -7.09 -13.31
N GLU A 374 -7.23 -5.80 -12.97
CA GLU A 374 -6.63 -5.10 -11.82
C GLU A 374 -6.10 -6.12 -10.82
N ALA A 375 -4.78 -6.28 -10.69
CA ALA A 375 -4.12 -7.49 -10.16
C ALA A 375 -4.99 -8.06 -9.06
N ALA A 376 -5.58 -9.22 -9.30
CA ALA A 376 -6.43 -9.89 -8.33
C ALA A 376 -5.70 -9.76 -7.00
N ALA A 377 -6.39 -9.27 -5.97
CA ALA A 377 -5.78 -8.91 -4.69
C ALA A 377 -4.64 -9.90 -4.41
N PRO A 378 -3.39 -9.45 -4.16
CA PRO A 378 -2.24 -10.32 -4.21
C PRO A 378 -2.56 -11.63 -3.51
N GLU A 379 -2.50 -12.71 -4.26
CA GLU A 379 -2.89 -14.03 -3.78
C GLU A 379 -1.64 -14.65 -3.16
N LEU A 380 -1.63 -14.75 -1.85
CA LEU A 380 -0.67 -15.58 -1.17
C LEU A 380 -1.15 -17.03 -1.31
N ALA A 381 -0.57 -17.78 -2.22
CA ALA A 381 -0.84 -19.21 -2.31
C ALA A 381 -0.41 -19.84 -0.98
N LEU A 382 -1.40 -20.32 -0.21
CA LEU A 382 -1.10 -21.16 0.94
C LEU A 382 -0.40 -22.42 0.40
N PRO A 383 0.83 -22.73 0.83
CA PRO A 383 1.46 -23.97 0.41
C PRO A 383 0.56 -25.14 0.78
N ALA A 384 0.28 -26.02 -0.18
CA ALA A 384 -0.57 -27.18 0.05
C ALA A 384 0.04 -28.03 1.16
N VAL A 385 -0.72 -28.29 2.21
CA VAL A 385 -0.36 -29.30 3.20
C VAL A 385 -0.56 -30.66 2.52
N ARG A 386 0.43 -31.09 1.73
CA ARG A 386 0.43 -32.44 1.18
C ARG A 386 0.83 -33.37 2.30
N ARG A 387 -0.08 -34.21 2.73
CA ARG A 387 0.29 -35.37 3.53
C ARG A 387 0.87 -36.38 2.55
N GLY A 388 2.14 -36.72 2.70
CA GLY A 388 2.75 -37.83 1.98
C GLY A 388 1.80 -39.02 2.06
N ALA A 389 1.67 -39.79 0.96
CA ALA A 389 0.72 -40.89 0.84
C ALA A 389 0.70 -41.65 2.14
N ALA A 390 -0.43 -41.63 2.83
CA ALA A 390 -0.60 -42.04 4.22
C ALA A 390 0.11 -43.39 4.40
N ALA A 391 1.31 -43.35 4.97
CA ALA A 391 1.76 -44.54 5.69
C ALA A 391 0.65 -44.84 6.68
N PRO A 392 0.13 -46.08 6.71
CA PRO A 392 -0.98 -46.39 7.60
C PRO A 392 -0.64 -45.87 8.96
N SER A 393 -1.57 -45.11 9.57
CA SER A 393 -1.45 -44.58 10.92
C SER A 393 -1.04 -45.73 11.83
N VAL A 394 0.27 -45.98 11.92
CA VAL A 394 0.80 -46.91 12.91
C VAL A 394 0.46 -46.28 14.22
N ALA A 395 -0.50 -46.86 14.93
CA ALA A 395 -0.88 -46.44 16.27
C ALA A 395 0.42 -46.39 17.09
N ARG A 396 0.93 -45.17 17.31
CA ARG A 396 2.18 -44.98 18.06
C ARG A 396 1.90 -45.46 19.49
N PRO A 397 2.79 -46.29 20.09
CA PRO A 397 2.54 -46.85 21.40
C PRO A 397 2.39 -45.73 22.43
N ARG A 398 1.43 -45.86 23.31
CA ARG A 398 1.30 -45.00 24.50
C ARG A 398 2.57 -45.09 25.32
N LYS A 399 3.13 -43.93 25.68
CA LYS A 399 4.33 -43.83 26.52
C LYS A 399 3.94 -43.51 27.98
N ALA A 400 4.67 -44.08 28.91
CA ALA A 400 4.52 -43.75 30.34
C ALA A 400 4.94 -42.29 30.58
N SER A 401 6.11 -41.91 30.04
CA SER A 401 6.66 -40.55 30.06
C SER A 401 7.09 -40.09 28.68
N VAL A 402 7.24 -38.77 28.50
CA VAL A 402 7.71 -38.11 27.28
C VAL A 402 9.04 -37.42 27.59
N ARG A 403 10.05 -37.74 26.81
CA ARG A 403 11.38 -37.14 26.89
C ARG A 403 11.47 -35.91 26.01
N LEU A 404 11.64 -34.75 26.65
CA LEU A 404 11.63 -33.44 26.02
C LEU A 404 13.04 -32.87 25.93
N ALA A 405 13.44 -32.42 24.74
CA ALA A 405 14.63 -31.61 24.56
C ALA A 405 14.28 -30.15 24.30
N PHE A 406 15.09 -29.23 24.77
CA PHE A 406 14.92 -27.79 24.54
C PHE A 406 16.08 -27.24 23.73
N VAL A 407 15.75 -26.56 22.61
CA VAL A 407 16.69 -25.77 21.82
C VAL A 407 16.41 -24.29 22.13
N GLY A 408 17.28 -23.71 22.95
CA GLY A 408 17.10 -22.38 23.53
C GLY A 408 16.56 -22.42 24.97
N ALA A 409 17.26 -21.71 25.87
CA ALA A 409 16.89 -21.54 27.27
C ALA A 409 16.93 -20.06 27.68
N GLY A 410 16.39 -19.18 26.81
CA GLY A 410 16.28 -17.76 27.06
C GLY A 410 15.21 -17.41 28.12
N ASN A 411 15.01 -16.10 28.36
CA ASN A 411 14.05 -15.60 29.36
C ASN A 411 12.63 -16.19 29.18
N TYR A 412 12.14 -16.32 27.95
CA TYR A 412 10.80 -16.85 27.74
C TYR A 412 10.71 -18.33 28.09
N ALA A 413 11.66 -19.14 27.65
CA ALA A 413 11.73 -20.57 28.03
C ALA A 413 11.74 -20.76 29.53
N THR A 414 12.63 -20.01 30.20
CA THR A 414 12.89 -20.17 31.64
C THR A 414 11.83 -19.58 32.57
N SER A 415 11.03 -18.61 32.09
CA SER A 415 9.97 -17.95 32.88
C SER A 415 8.57 -18.42 32.55
N MET A 416 8.33 -18.83 31.30
CA MET A 416 6.96 -19.07 30.77
C MET A 416 6.69 -20.53 30.40
N LEU A 417 7.70 -21.35 30.08
CA LEU A 417 7.48 -22.72 29.63
C LEU A 417 8.02 -23.76 30.63
N LEU A 418 9.29 -23.71 30.96
CA LEU A 418 9.94 -24.70 31.84
C LEU A 418 9.29 -24.81 33.20
N PRO A 419 8.81 -23.75 33.88
CA PRO A 419 8.11 -23.88 35.16
C PRO A 419 6.84 -24.75 35.11
N HIS A 420 6.22 -24.91 33.96
CA HIS A 420 5.03 -25.72 33.75
C HIS A 420 5.34 -27.17 33.36
N LEU A 421 6.59 -27.50 33.05
CA LEU A 421 7.04 -28.81 32.61
C LEU A 421 7.91 -29.51 33.67
N THR A 422 8.69 -28.72 34.43
CA THR A 422 9.55 -29.24 35.49
C THR A 422 8.72 -29.95 36.58
N GLY A 423 9.07 -31.20 36.91
CA GLY A 423 8.37 -32.00 37.93
C GLY A 423 6.95 -32.43 37.55
N ARG A 424 6.58 -32.29 36.30
CA ARG A 424 5.25 -32.72 35.80
C ARG A 424 5.24 -34.24 35.59
N ASP A 425 4.20 -34.90 36.06
CA ASP A 425 4.02 -36.34 35.86
C ASP A 425 4.00 -36.71 34.38
N GLY A 426 4.83 -37.71 34.03
CA GLY A 426 4.95 -38.20 32.66
C GLY A 426 5.75 -37.27 31.72
N VAL A 427 6.57 -36.35 32.27
CA VAL A 427 7.50 -35.50 31.53
C VAL A 427 8.93 -35.67 32.11
N GLU A 428 9.87 -35.95 31.21
CA GLU A 428 11.29 -35.98 31.50
C GLU A 428 12.00 -34.92 30.66
N LEU A 429 12.74 -34.00 31.30
CA LEU A 429 13.58 -33.02 30.62
C LEU A 429 14.94 -33.71 30.31
N SER A 430 15.11 -34.15 29.03
CA SER A 430 16.29 -34.90 28.62
C SER A 430 17.48 -33.97 28.40
N THR A 431 17.46 -33.15 27.38
CA THR A 431 18.62 -32.38 26.94
C THR A 431 18.27 -30.92 26.71
N VAL A 432 19.13 -30.02 27.10
CA VAL A 432 19.05 -28.59 26.77
C VAL A 432 20.21 -28.20 25.86
N VAL A 433 19.89 -27.60 24.73
CA VAL A 433 20.83 -27.07 23.73
C VAL A 433 20.81 -25.54 23.78
N THR A 434 21.94 -24.92 23.92
CA THR A 434 22.08 -23.45 23.80
C THR A 434 23.36 -23.07 23.08
N THR A 435 23.44 -21.87 22.54
CA THR A 435 24.63 -21.38 21.84
C THR A 435 25.88 -21.25 22.73
N THR A 436 25.73 -21.25 24.06
CA THR A 436 26.84 -21.17 25.00
C THR A 436 26.74 -22.29 26.04
N ALA A 437 27.84 -22.98 26.31
CA ALA A 437 27.91 -24.07 27.29
C ALA A 437 27.43 -23.64 28.68
N LEU A 438 27.74 -22.39 29.08
CA LEU A 438 27.34 -21.87 30.38
C LEU A 438 25.81 -21.73 30.51
N SER A 439 25.13 -21.26 29.45
CA SER A 439 23.67 -21.17 29.44
C SER A 439 23.01 -22.54 29.52
N ALA A 440 23.57 -23.54 28.81
CA ALA A 440 23.09 -24.92 28.87
C ALA A 440 23.27 -25.53 30.27
N ALA A 441 24.43 -25.36 30.85
CA ALA A 441 24.73 -25.85 32.20
C ALA A 441 23.83 -25.20 33.28
N ASN A 442 23.60 -23.90 33.20
CA ASN A 442 22.70 -23.19 34.10
C ASN A 442 21.25 -23.67 33.98
N ALA A 443 20.75 -23.88 32.76
CA ALA A 443 19.40 -24.40 32.53
C ALA A 443 19.27 -25.86 33.06
N LYS A 444 20.25 -26.70 32.78
CA LYS A 444 20.32 -28.08 33.34
C LYS A 444 20.17 -28.08 34.84
N ARG A 445 21.04 -27.32 35.54
CA ARG A 445 21.02 -27.22 36.99
C ARG A 445 19.69 -26.70 37.54
N LYS A 446 19.12 -25.70 36.91
CA LYS A 446 17.91 -25.01 37.40
C LYS A 446 16.64 -25.83 37.21
N PHE A 447 16.51 -26.52 36.07
CA PHE A 447 15.28 -27.20 35.68
C PHE A 447 15.37 -28.73 35.70
N GLY A 448 16.54 -29.30 35.96
CA GLY A 448 16.72 -30.75 36.11
C GLY A 448 16.82 -31.49 34.78
N PHE A 449 17.37 -30.87 33.75
CA PHE A 449 17.70 -31.60 32.50
C PHE A 449 18.76 -32.68 32.80
N THR A 450 18.61 -33.83 32.13
CA THR A 450 19.57 -34.92 32.21
C THR A 450 20.90 -34.51 31.59
N GLU A 451 20.86 -33.83 30.46
CA GLU A 451 22.04 -33.42 29.69
C GLU A 451 21.99 -31.94 29.28
N ALA A 452 23.19 -31.39 29.01
CA ALA A 452 23.37 -30.05 28.48
C ALA A 452 24.44 -30.07 27.39
N THR A 453 24.16 -29.47 26.23
CA THR A 453 25.07 -29.45 25.08
C THR A 453 24.96 -28.16 24.31
N THR A 454 25.91 -27.91 23.41
CA THR A 454 25.84 -26.86 22.38
C THR A 454 25.55 -27.46 20.99
N GLU A 455 25.52 -28.79 20.88
CA GLU A 455 25.37 -29.53 19.63
C GLU A 455 23.92 -29.98 19.44
N LEU A 456 23.28 -29.45 18.40
CA LEU A 456 21.88 -29.77 18.08
C LEU A 456 21.73 -31.23 17.62
N ASP A 457 22.67 -31.74 16.82
CA ASP A 457 22.61 -33.07 16.28
C ASP A 457 22.60 -34.17 17.36
N ALA A 458 23.21 -33.92 18.49
CA ALA A 458 23.11 -34.81 19.65
C ALA A 458 21.67 -35.04 20.14
N VAL A 459 20.77 -34.08 19.91
CA VAL A 459 19.34 -34.21 20.23
C VAL A 459 18.56 -34.84 19.10
N LEU A 460 18.89 -34.47 17.86
CA LEU A 460 18.15 -34.95 16.68
C LEU A 460 18.42 -36.46 16.45
N ASP A 461 19.64 -36.89 16.65
CA ASP A 461 20.09 -38.29 16.49
C ASP A 461 19.71 -39.20 17.66
N ASP A 462 19.36 -38.65 18.83
CA ASP A 462 18.96 -39.45 20.00
C ASP A 462 17.54 -40.01 19.83
N PRO A 463 17.38 -41.33 19.62
CA PRO A 463 16.07 -41.95 19.41
C PRO A 463 15.18 -41.91 20.66
N SER A 464 15.76 -41.65 21.84
CA SER A 464 15.03 -41.56 23.10
C SER A 464 14.30 -40.23 23.29
N VAL A 465 14.67 -39.17 22.52
CA VAL A 465 14.01 -37.87 22.55
C VAL A 465 12.71 -37.94 21.75
N ASP A 466 11.59 -37.67 22.41
CA ASP A 466 10.25 -37.72 21.83
C ASP A 466 9.82 -36.43 21.16
N ALA A 467 10.20 -35.30 21.76
CA ALA A 467 9.81 -33.98 21.28
C ALA A 467 10.90 -32.95 21.51
N VAL A 468 10.99 -32.02 20.56
CA VAL A 468 11.91 -30.88 20.59
C VAL A 468 11.14 -29.57 20.75
N PHE A 469 11.54 -28.75 21.72
CA PHE A 469 11.05 -27.40 21.95
C PHE A 469 12.02 -26.41 21.31
N VAL A 470 11.59 -25.70 20.28
CA VAL A 470 12.36 -24.64 19.63
C VAL A 470 11.96 -23.30 20.23
N VAL A 471 12.84 -22.72 21.06
CA VAL A 471 12.59 -21.50 21.83
C VAL A 471 13.77 -20.56 21.69
N THR A 472 14.12 -20.26 20.47
CA THR A 472 15.27 -19.45 20.06
C THR A 472 14.83 -18.06 19.60
N ARG A 473 15.63 -17.39 18.78
CA ARG A 473 15.24 -16.17 18.06
C ARG A 473 14.46 -16.52 16.81
N HIS A 474 13.62 -15.61 16.33
CA HIS A 474 12.69 -15.83 15.22
C HIS A 474 13.36 -16.38 13.97
N SER A 475 14.52 -15.83 13.57
CA SER A 475 15.25 -16.22 12.35
C SER A 475 15.72 -17.68 12.30
N SER A 476 15.68 -18.41 13.39
CA SER A 476 16.08 -19.81 13.43
C SER A 476 14.93 -20.80 13.60
N HIS A 477 13.69 -20.33 13.81
CA HIS A 477 12.56 -21.18 14.11
C HIS A 477 12.23 -22.14 12.97
N ALA A 478 12.14 -21.65 11.74
CA ALA A 478 11.76 -22.45 10.58
C ALA A 478 12.79 -23.58 10.32
N GLU A 479 14.10 -23.24 10.31
CA GLU A 479 15.16 -24.21 10.02
C GLU A 479 15.28 -25.27 11.12
N LEU A 480 15.23 -24.87 12.41
CA LEU A 480 15.27 -25.82 13.51
C LEU A 480 14.04 -26.73 13.54
N THR A 481 12.87 -26.19 13.23
CA THR A 481 11.63 -26.96 13.08
C THR A 481 11.74 -27.98 11.96
N ARG A 482 12.22 -27.56 10.78
CA ARG A 482 12.44 -28.41 9.62
C ARG A 482 13.33 -29.60 9.96
N ARG A 483 14.50 -29.36 10.57
CA ARG A 483 15.46 -30.40 10.96
C ARG A 483 14.86 -31.37 11.98
N ALA A 484 14.14 -30.88 12.98
CA ALA A 484 13.53 -31.73 13.99
C ALA A 484 12.39 -32.59 13.44
N LEU A 485 11.59 -32.08 12.48
CA LEU A 485 10.54 -32.85 11.79
C LEU A 485 11.16 -33.97 10.95
N LEU A 486 12.21 -33.68 10.18
CA LEU A 486 12.95 -34.67 9.39
C LEU A 486 13.57 -35.77 10.28
N ALA A 487 14.03 -35.43 11.47
CA ALA A 487 14.51 -36.40 12.48
C ALA A 487 13.38 -37.18 13.17
N GLY A 488 12.12 -37.04 12.72
CA GLY A 488 10.96 -37.78 13.25
C GLY A 488 10.47 -37.31 14.62
N LYS A 489 10.97 -36.18 15.14
CA LYS A 489 10.59 -35.65 16.47
C LYS A 489 9.26 -34.91 16.39
N ALA A 490 8.44 -34.97 17.44
CA ALA A 490 7.37 -34.02 17.62
C ALA A 490 7.97 -32.64 17.95
N VAL A 491 7.41 -31.56 17.38
CA VAL A 491 7.99 -30.22 17.52
C VAL A 491 7.00 -29.25 18.18
N PHE A 492 7.47 -28.60 19.22
CA PHE A 492 6.86 -27.37 19.73
C PHE A 492 7.78 -26.21 19.38
N VAL A 493 7.32 -25.29 18.53
CA VAL A 493 8.08 -24.10 18.17
C VAL A 493 7.39 -22.85 18.70
N GLU A 494 8.16 -21.94 19.30
CA GLU A 494 7.65 -20.62 19.63
C GLU A 494 7.32 -19.83 18.36
N LYS A 495 6.40 -18.91 18.52
CA LYS A 495 5.96 -18.04 17.41
C LYS A 495 7.06 -17.01 17.08
N PRO A 496 7.17 -16.53 15.84
CA PRO A 496 6.47 -17.05 14.66
C PRO A 496 7.10 -18.36 14.15
N LEU A 497 6.33 -19.17 13.45
CA LEU A 497 6.83 -20.39 12.82
C LEU A 497 7.85 -20.06 11.72
N ALA A 498 7.55 -19.04 10.93
CA ALA A 498 8.36 -18.57 9.81
C ALA A 498 8.27 -17.04 9.69
N LEU A 499 9.28 -16.41 9.08
CA LEU A 499 9.35 -14.97 8.78
C LEU A 499 9.15 -14.67 7.30
N THR A 500 9.24 -15.71 6.44
CA THR A 500 9.04 -15.61 5.00
C THR A 500 8.17 -16.78 4.50
N GLU A 501 7.63 -16.61 3.31
CA GLU A 501 6.88 -17.65 2.60
C GLU A 501 7.76 -18.86 2.28
N ASP A 502 9.01 -18.64 1.88
CA ASP A 502 9.98 -19.70 1.58
C ASP A 502 10.32 -20.53 2.84
N GLU A 503 10.50 -19.89 3.99
CA GLU A 503 10.69 -20.58 5.26
C GLU A 503 9.48 -21.46 5.61
N LEU A 504 8.26 -20.94 5.43
CA LEU A 504 7.04 -21.73 5.65
C LEU A 504 6.93 -22.90 4.68
N ALA A 505 7.23 -22.68 3.40
CA ALA A 505 7.27 -23.74 2.38
C ALA A 505 8.31 -24.81 2.73
N GLY A 506 9.49 -24.42 3.20
CA GLY A 506 10.53 -25.34 3.65
C GLY A 506 10.11 -26.22 4.84
N VAL A 507 9.35 -25.70 5.80
CA VAL A 507 8.77 -26.48 6.90
C VAL A 507 7.77 -27.50 6.39
N LEU A 508 6.90 -27.11 5.44
CA LEU A 508 5.90 -28.01 4.85
C LEU A 508 6.53 -29.09 3.97
N ALA A 509 7.57 -28.77 3.22
CA ALA A 509 8.35 -29.77 2.49
C ALA A 509 8.94 -30.83 3.44
N ALA A 510 9.42 -30.43 4.61
CA ALA A 510 9.91 -31.39 5.62
C ALA A 510 8.78 -32.26 6.20
N VAL A 511 7.59 -31.73 6.37
CA VAL A 511 6.41 -32.53 6.75
C VAL A 511 6.06 -33.56 5.68
N GLU A 512 6.07 -33.15 4.41
CA GLU A 512 5.79 -34.04 3.26
C GLU A 512 6.85 -35.13 3.12
N GLU A 513 8.13 -34.77 3.21
CA GLU A 513 9.28 -35.68 3.11
C GLU A 513 9.31 -36.72 4.22
N SER A 514 9.12 -36.27 5.48
CA SER A 514 9.21 -37.14 6.64
C SER A 514 7.90 -37.86 6.98
N GLY A 515 6.76 -37.41 6.42
CA GLY A 515 5.43 -37.85 6.85
C GLY A 515 5.08 -37.49 8.30
N ASN A 516 5.84 -36.56 8.93
CA ASN A 516 5.70 -36.17 10.33
C ASN A 516 5.02 -34.81 10.45
N ASP A 517 3.72 -34.81 10.74
CA ASP A 517 2.88 -33.62 10.93
C ASP A 517 2.76 -33.17 12.40
N ARG A 518 3.61 -33.71 13.29
CA ARG A 518 3.52 -33.47 14.75
C ARG A 518 4.14 -32.13 15.13
N LEU A 519 3.53 -31.05 14.64
CA LEU A 519 3.95 -29.67 14.88
C LEU A 519 2.91 -28.94 15.75
N GLN A 520 3.40 -28.15 16.68
CA GLN A 520 2.64 -27.18 17.47
C GLN A 520 3.37 -25.86 17.50
N VAL A 521 2.70 -24.78 17.14
CA VAL A 521 3.22 -23.41 17.29
C VAL A 521 2.73 -22.80 18.60
N GLY A 522 3.54 -21.96 19.23
CA GLY A 522 3.29 -21.31 20.52
C GLY A 522 2.11 -20.33 20.56
N PHE A 523 1.03 -20.57 19.83
CA PHE A 523 -0.21 -19.77 19.89
C PHE A 523 -1.03 -20.15 21.12
N ASN A 524 -0.64 -19.59 22.27
CA ASN A 524 -1.15 -19.97 23.57
C ASN A 524 -2.55 -19.45 23.90
N ARG A 525 -2.96 -18.30 23.36
CA ARG A 525 -4.18 -17.59 23.78
C ARG A 525 -5.46 -18.40 23.58
N ARG A 526 -5.52 -19.23 22.53
CA ARG A 526 -6.67 -20.15 22.30
C ARG A 526 -6.88 -21.15 23.43
N PHE A 527 -5.84 -21.40 24.25
CA PHE A 527 -5.88 -22.31 25.39
C PHE A 527 -6.15 -21.60 26.73
N ALA A 528 -6.31 -20.26 26.72
CA ALA A 528 -6.56 -19.50 27.94
C ALA A 528 -7.86 -19.94 28.62
N PRO A 529 -7.86 -20.35 29.91
CA PRO A 529 -9.03 -20.93 30.57
C PRO A 529 -10.25 -20.01 30.54
N LEU A 530 -10.03 -18.70 30.78
CA LEU A 530 -11.14 -17.73 30.78
C LEU A 530 -11.77 -17.55 29.40
N LEU A 531 -10.95 -17.59 28.34
CA LEU A 531 -11.43 -17.53 26.96
C LEU A 531 -12.22 -18.78 26.58
N GLN A 532 -11.75 -19.97 27.00
CA GLN A 532 -12.46 -21.23 26.77
C GLN A 532 -13.83 -21.26 27.49
N GLU A 533 -13.86 -20.80 28.74
CA GLU A 533 -15.08 -20.68 29.52
C GLU A 533 -16.07 -19.72 28.85
N ALA A 534 -15.59 -18.54 28.41
CA ALA A 534 -16.43 -17.56 27.72
C ALA A 534 -16.95 -18.07 26.37
N ARG A 535 -16.12 -18.78 25.58
CA ARG A 535 -16.55 -19.41 24.33
C ARG A 535 -17.61 -20.49 24.56
N GLN A 536 -17.43 -21.32 25.57
CA GLN A 536 -18.43 -22.33 25.92
C GLN A 536 -19.77 -21.67 26.28
N ARG A 537 -19.76 -20.57 27.01
CA ARG A 537 -20.98 -19.81 27.38
C ARG A 537 -21.60 -19.07 26.21
N PHE A 538 -20.77 -18.60 25.24
CA PHE A 538 -21.24 -17.99 24.01
C PHE A 538 -22.00 -19.02 23.13
N GLY A 539 -21.54 -20.28 23.12
CA GLY A 539 -22.13 -21.37 22.36
C GLY A 539 -21.83 -21.32 20.87
N ASP A 540 -22.47 -22.22 20.12
CA ASP A 540 -22.32 -22.28 18.68
C ASP A 540 -23.13 -21.17 17.99
N ARG A 541 -22.71 -20.75 16.82
CA ARG A 541 -23.36 -19.74 15.99
C ARG A 541 -23.83 -20.30 14.67
N THR A 542 -24.85 -19.69 14.10
CA THR A 542 -25.43 -20.07 12.80
C THR A 542 -25.13 -19.07 11.70
N GLY A 543 -24.93 -17.81 12.05
CA GLY A 543 -24.66 -16.69 11.12
C GLY A 543 -23.20 -16.23 11.11
N PRO A 544 -22.90 -15.24 10.24
CA PRO A 544 -21.61 -14.57 10.24
C PRO A 544 -21.37 -13.84 11.57
N ALA A 545 -20.11 -13.74 11.96
CA ALA A 545 -19.71 -13.08 13.18
C ALA A 545 -18.75 -11.90 12.87
N ASN A 546 -18.77 -10.90 13.73
CA ASN A 546 -17.83 -9.81 13.73
C ASN A 546 -16.99 -9.86 15.00
N LEU A 547 -15.67 -9.87 14.84
CA LEU A 547 -14.70 -9.90 15.93
C LEU A 547 -13.81 -8.66 15.88
N ARG A 548 -13.65 -8.01 17.00
CA ARG A 548 -12.72 -6.88 17.16
C ARG A 548 -11.70 -7.23 18.23
N TYR A 549 -10.42 -7.13 17.91
CA TYR A 549 -9.31 -7.36 18.82
C TYR A 549 -8.44 -6.11 18.91
N LEU A 550 -8.38 -5.50 20.06
CA LEU A 550 -7.51 -4.36 20.32
C LEU A 550 -6.31 -4.82 21.14
N VAL A 551 -5.12 -4.50 20.67
CA VAL A 551 -3.84 -4.81 21.30
C VAL A 551 -3.09 -3.53 21.60
N ASN A 552 -2.92 -3.21 22.86
CA ASN A 552 -2.05 -2.14 23.34
C ASN A 552 -0.66 -2.72 23.62
N ALA A 553 0.17 -2.79 22.56
CA ALA A 553 1.49 -3.44 22.63
C ALA A 553 2.51 -2.62 23.45
N GLY A 554 2.29 -1.28 23.53
CA GLY A 554 3.22 -0.34 24.17
C GLY A 554 4.51 -0.14 23.37
N ARG A 555 5.32 0.84 23.71
CA ARG A 555 6.59 1.12 23.05
C ARG A 555 7.65 0.09 23.45
N LEU A 556 8.54 -0.25 22.51
CA LEU A 556 9.74 -1.05 22.81
C LEU A 556 10.82 -0.15 23.39
N GLU A 557 11.64 -0.72 24.31
CA GLU A 557 12.84 -0.05 24.80
C GLU A 557 13.90 0.05 23.71
N HIS A 558 14.67 1.15 23.73
CA HIS A 558 15.83 1.32 22.86
C HIS A 558 16.84 0.18 23.13
N GLY A 559 17.20 -0.58 22.09
CA GLY A 559 18.08 -1.75 22.21
C GLY A 559 17.36 -3.10 22.27
N SER A 560 16.03 -3.12 22.22
CA SER A 560 15.29 -4.38 22.07
C SER A 560 15.68 -5.08 20.78
N TRP A 561 15.96 -6.38 20.83
CA TRP A 561 16.27 -7.18 19.66
C TRP A 561 15.08 -7.26 18.65
N TYR A 562 13.87 -7.01 19.09
CA TYR A 562 12.68 -6.83 18.23
C TYR A 562 12.80 -5.67 17.26
N LEU A 563 13.72 -4.72 17.48
CA LEU A 563 13.98 -3.61 16.57
C LEU A 563 14.86 -4.01 15.36
N GLN A 564 15.45 -5.22 15.37
CA GLN A 564 16.26 -5.76 14.28
C GLN A 564 15.36 -6.35 13.18
N GLN A 565 14.55 -5.52 12.54
CA GLN A 565 13.52 -5.96 11.58
C GLN A 565 14.08 -6.76 10.39
N ALA A 566 15.29 -6.44 9.94
CA ALA A 566 15.93 -7.13 8.81
C ALA A 566 16.19 -8.63 9.08
N THR A 567 16.40 -9.02 10.35
CA THR A 567 16.73 -10.41 10.71
C THR A 567 15.66 -11.09 11.55
N GLN A 568 14.80 -10.34 12.23
CA GLN A 568 13.80 -10.89 13.16
C GLN A 568 12.36 -10.65 12.74
N GLY A 569 12.15 -9.99 11.56
CA GLY A 569 10.84 -9.57 11.08
C GLY A 569 10.29 -8.34 11.81
N SER A 570 9.16 -7.81 11.35
CA SER A 570 8.47 -6.74 12.05
C SER A 570 7.94 -7.23 13.42
N ARG A 571 7.68 -6.31 14.32
CA ARG A 571 7.09 -6.66 15.63
C ARG A 571 5.75 -7.39 15.47
N PHE A 572 4.92 -6.99 14.51
CA PHE A 572 3.67 -7.67 14.21
C PHE A 572 3.91 -9.09 13.66
N ALA A 573 4.91 -9.31 12.81
CA ALA A 573 5.28 -10.65 12.35
C ALA A 573 5.60 -11.60 13.54
N GLY A 574 6.25 -11.07 14.58
CA GLY A 574 6.53 -11.82 15.81
C GLY A 574 5.32 -12.02 16.73
N GLU A 575 4.31 -11.16 16.71
CA GLU A 575 3.20 -11.19 17.68
C GLU A 575 1.83 -11.45 17.05
N GLY A 576 1.61 -11.04 15.79
CA GLY A 576 0.31 -11.02 15.09
C GLY A 576 -0.38 -12.39 15.03
N GLY A 577 0.41 -13.45 14.85
CA GLY A 577 -0.10 -14.81 14.83
C GLY A 577 -0.91 -15.19 16.07
N HIS A 578 -0.60 -14.65 17.24
CA HIS A 578 -1.41 -14.87 18.44
C HIS A 578 -2.86 -14.37 18.31
N PHE A 579 -3.05 -13.21 17.69
CA PHE A 579 -4.36 -12.54 17.58
C PHE A 579 -5.17 -13.18 16.46
N ILE A 580 -4.50 -13.51 15.34
CA ILE A 580 -5.11 -14.20 14.19
C ILE A 580 -5.58 -15.59 14.61
N ASP A 581 -4.73 -16.38 15.27
CA ASP A 581 -5.04 -17.70 15.81
C ASP A 581 -6.23 -17.67 16.79
N THR A 582 -6.26 -16.68 17.67
CA THR A 582 -7.36 -16.50 18.62
C THR A 582 -8.68 -16.18 17.89
N ALA A 583 -8.63 -15.33 16.88
CA ALA A 583 -9.78 -15.00 16.05
C ALA A 583 -10.29 -16.23 15.30
N SER A 584 -9.40 -17.01 14.67
CA SER A 584 -9.74 -18.25 13.97
C SER A 584 -10.39 -19.27 14.92
N ARG A 585 -9.86 -19.41 16.14
CA ARG A 585 -10.46 -20.29 17.17
C ARG A 585 -11.87 -19.88 17.56
N LEU A 586 -12.13 -18.59 17.71
CA LEU A 586 -13.45 -18.07 18.08
C LEU A 586 -14.44 -18.12 16.90
N LEU A 587 -13.96 -17.85 15.69
CA LEU A 587 -14.76 -17.88 14.47
C LEU A 587 -14.95 -19.30 13.91
N GLY A 588 -14.18 -20.28 14.39
CA GLY A 588 -14.29 -21.68 13.96
C GLY A 588 -13.89 -21.95 12.52
N ALA A 589 -13.09 -21.06 11.92
CA ALA A 589 -12.60 -21.15 10.56
C ALA A 589 -11.24 -20.44 10.47
N ASP A 590 -10.49 -20.70 9.40
CA ASP A 590 -9.23 -20.00 9.09
C ASP A 590 -9.50 -18.82 8.14
N PRO A 591 -8.66 -17.73 8.19
CA PRO A 591 -8.86 -16.56 7.36
C PRO A 591 -8.60 -16.88 5.88
N VAL A 592 -9.38 -16.25 4.99
CA VAL A 592 -9.26 -16.36 3.52
C VAL A 592 -8.79 -15.07 2.87
N SER A 593 -8.75 -13.97 3.61
CA SER A 593 -8.19 -12.70 3.11
C SER A 593 -7.67 -11.85 4.26
N VAL A 594 -6.69 -10.98 3.92
CA VAL A 594 -6.04 -10.04 4.85
C VAL A 594 -5.97 -8.68 4.17
N TYR A 595 -6.40 -7.63 4.87
CA TYR A 595 -6.15 -6.24 4.51
C TYR A 595 -5.48 -5.53 5.68
N ALA A 596 -4.46 -4.73 5.41
CA ALA A 596 -3.72 -4.06 6.47
C ALA A 596 -3.39 -2.62 6.10
N VAL A 597 -3.50 -1.73 7.09
CA VAL A 597 -3.03 -0.34 7.00
C VAL A 597 -2.16 -0.03 8.22
N ALA A 598 -1.18 0.84 8.02
CA ALA A 598 -0.24 1.25 9.06
C ALA A 598 -0.29 2.76 9.27
N SER A 599 0.03 3.21 10.49
CA SER A 599 0.35 4.62 10.74
C SER A 599 1.62 5.03 9.97
N PRO A 600 1.86 6.34 9.75
CA PRO A 600 3.04 6.83 9.04
C PRO A 600 4.39 6.32 9.57
N GLY A 601 4.45 5.91 10.85
CA GLY A 601 5.64 5.30 11.47
C GLY A 601 5.72 3.78 11.28
N GLY A 602 4.72 3.14 10.68
CA GLY A 602 4.68 1.70 10.45
C GLY A 602 4.51 0.81 11.70
N GLU A 603 4.36 1.40 12.89
CA GLU A 603 4.31 0.66 14.16
C GLU A 603 2.87 0.34 14.61
N ASP A 604 1.91 1.22 14.33
CA ASP A 604 0.50 1.01 14.64
C ASP A 604 -0.21 0.46 13.41
N LEU A 605 -0.91 -0.67 13.56
CA LEU A 605 -1.52 -1.40 12.46
C LEU A 605 -3.02 -1.61 12.69
N GLN A 606 -3.79 -1.52 11.61
CA GLN A 606 -5.15 -2.06 11.53
C GLN A 606 -5.14 -3.21 10.53
N VAL A 607 -5.49 -4.39 11.00
CA VAL A 607 -5.52 -5.60 10.15
C VAL A 607 -6.95 -6.12 10.13
N VAL A 608 -7.53 -6.24 8.95
CA VAL A 608 -8.85 -6.81 8.72
C VAL A 608 -8.69 -8.20 8.09
N LEU A 609 -9.32 -9.18 8.68
CA LEU A 609 -9.30 -10.57 8.23
C LEU A 609 -10.70 -10.96 7.76
N GLY A 610 -10.81 -11.48 6.55
CA GLY A 610 -12.03 -12.12 6.03
C GLY A 610 -12.00 -13.62 6.28
N TYR A 611 -13.16 -14.19 6.63
CA TYR A 611 -13.34 -15.62 6.88
C TYR A 611 -14.45 -16.19 6.01
N PRO A 612 -14.45 -17.51 5.76
CA PRO A 612 -15.55 -18.16 5.04
C PRO A 612 -16.91 -17.83 5.67
N GLY A 613 -17.94 -17.70 4.83
CA GLY A 613 -19.30 -17.41 5.29
C GLY A 613 -19.53 -15.96 5.74
N GLY A 614 -18.63 -15.01 5.35
CA GLY A 614 -18.82 -13.59 5.58
C GLY A 614 -18.49 -13.09 7.00
N SER A 615 -17.89 -13.94 7.84
CA SER A 615 -17.37 -13.47 9.15
C SER A 615 -16.11 -12.62 8.95
N THR A 616 -15.91 -11.65 9.86
CA THR A 616 -14.76 -10.76 9.81
C THR A 616 -14.09 -10.61 11.17
N ALA A 617 -12.78 -10.39 11.18
CA ALA A 617 -12.06 -9.97 12.37
C ALA A 617 -11.19 -8.75 12.09
N THR A 618 -11.14 -7.81 13.02
CA THR A 618 -10.25 -6.65 12.97
C THR A 618 -9.28 -6.71 14.12
N VAL A 619 -7.98 -6.61 13.84
CA VAL A 619 -6.92 -6.52 14.85
C VAL A 619 -6.34 -5.11 14.80
N SER A 620 -6.59 -4.32 15.85
CA SER A 620 -5.96 -3.01 16.07
C SER A 620 -4.72 -3.21 16.93
N TYR A 621 -3.54 -3.16 16.32
CA TYR A 621 -2.25 -3.34 17.01
C TYR A 621 -1.59 -1.98 17.20
N LEU A 622 -1.55 -1.48 18.44
CA LEU A 622 -1.17 -0.12 18.78
C LEU A 622 0.04 -0.12 19.72
N THR A 623 1.02 0.72 19.42
CA THR A 623 2.27 0.84 20.20
C THR A 623 2.31 2.10 21.06
N ASN A 624 1.41 3.06 20.81
CA ASN A 624 1.38 4.39 21.43
C ASN A 624 0.40 4.52 22.62
N GLY A 625 -0.30 3.44 22.99
CA GLY A 625 -1.26 3.44 24.07
C GLY A 625 -0.62 3.55 25.47
N PRO A 626 -1.35 4.08 26.47
CA PRO A 626 -0.83 4.23 27.83
C PRO A 626 -0.72 2.86 28.54
N ALA A 627 0.29 2.74 29.41
CA ALA A 627 0.57 1.49 30.15
C ALA A 627 -0.59 1.04 31.08
N GLY A 628 -1.43 1.97 31.55
CA GLY A 628 -2.59 1.66 32.39
C GLY A 628 -3.82 1.14 31.63
N PHE A 629 -3.81 1.18 30.29
CA PHE A 629 -4.88 0.64 29.48
C PHE A 629 -4.70 -0.90 29.33
N PRO A 630 -5.79 -1.69 29.28
CA PRO A 630 -5.68 -3.14 29.09
C PRO A 630 -4.83 -3.50 27.88
N LYS A 631 -3.91 -4.47 28.06
CA LYS A 631 -3.02 -4.88 26.98
C LYS A 631 -3.79 -5.52 25.81
N GLU A 632 -4.81 -6.31 26.09
CA GLU A 632 -5.59 -7.02 25.08
C GLU A 632 -7.07 -6.97 25.42
N THR A 633 -7.90 -6.48 24.50
CA THR A 633 -9.36 -6.54 24.61
C THR A 633 -9.95 -7.13 23.35
N LEU A 634 -11.01 -7.96 23.52
CA LEU A 634 -11.65 -8.65 22.41
C LEU A 634 -13.17 -8.57 22.57
N ASP A 635 -13.86 -8.21 21.48
CA ASP A 635 -15.32 -8.27 21.37
C ASP A 635 -15.70 -9.20 20.20
N LEU A 636 -16.59 -10.16 20.43
CA LEU A 636 -17.17 -11.01 19.39
C LEU A 636 -18.69 -10.84 19.42
N MET A 637 -19.30 -10.61 18.25
CA MET A 637 -20.74 -10.44 18.08
C MET A 637 -21.26 -11.36 16.99
N ALA A 638 -22.30 -12.16 17.30
CA ALA A 638 -23.04 -13.00 16.35
C ALA A 638 -24.39 -13.40 16.91
N ASP A 639 -25.38 -13.60 16.08
CA ASP A 639 -26.73 -14.16 16.41
C ASP A 639 -27.40 -13.45 17.61
N GLY A 640 -27.26 -12.11 17.71
CA GLY A 640 -27.82 -11.32 18.83
C GLY A 640 -27.10 -11.49 20.17
N ARG A 641 -25.96 -12.17 20.19
CA ARG A 641 -25.10 -12.38 21.36
C ARG A 641 -23.77 -11.65 21.23
N ALA A 642 -23.18 -11.32 22.37
CA ALA A 642 -21.84 -10.73 22.40
C ALA A 642 -20.97 -11.41 23.48
N LEU A 643 -19.68 -11.59 23.17
CA LEU A 643 -18.65 -11.99 24.10
C LEU A 643 -17.61 -10.87 24.16
N ARG A 644 -17.24 -10.45 25.36
CA ARG A 644 -16.16 -9.51 25.63
C ARG A 644 -15.12 -10.13 26.54
N LEU A 645 -13.86 -9.99 26.19
CA LEU A 645 -12.71 -10.39 27.00
C LEU A 645 -11.81 -9.18 27.25
N ASP A 646 -11.54 -8.88 28.51
CA ASP A 646 -10.64 -7.82 28.93
C ASP A 646 -9.38 -8.44 29.56
N ASP A 647 -8.25 -8.33 28.86
CA ASP A 647 -6.88 -8.68 29.28
C ASP A 647 -6.72 -10.05 29.96
N PHE A 648 -7.56 -11.03 29.60
CA PHE A 648 -7.61 -12.37 30.22
C PHE A 648 -7.86 -12.37 31.73
N VAL A 649 -8.36 -11.26 32.29
CA VAL A 649 -8.77 -11.14 33.69
C VAL A 649 -10.27 -11.03 33.87
N ARG A 650 -11.00 -10.60 32.84
CA ARG A 650 -12.45 -10.51 32.86
C ARG A 650 -13.04 -10.95 31.53
N ALA A 651 -14.09 -11.76 31.58
CA ALA A 651 -14.91 -12.09 30.44
C ALA A 651 -16.38 -11.86 30.73
N SER A 652 -17.14 -11.46 29.72
CA SER A 652 -18.59 -11.26 29.79
C SER A 652 -19.24 -11.85 28.54
N VAL A 653 -20.35 -12.56 28.70
CA VAL A 653 -21.18 -13.03 27.59
C VAL A 653 -22.58 -12.44 27.77
N TYR A 654 -23.11 -11.84 26.73
CA TYR A 654 -24.43 -11.24 26.67
C TYR A 654 -25.30 -12.08 25.72
N ASP A 655 -26.50 -12.44 26.19
CA ASP A 655 -27.50 -13.17 25.40
C ASP A 655 -28.86 -12.49 25.66
N GLY A 656 -29.29 -11.63 24.78
CA GLY A 656 -30.42 -10.74 24.96
C GLY A 656 -30.26 -9.89 26.23
N ARG A 657 -31.15 -10.05 27.21
CA ARG A 657 -31.08 -9.34 28.51
C ARG A 657 -30.23 -10.05 29.56
N ARG A 658 -29.77 -11.27 29.28
CA ARG A 658 -28.95 -12.07 30.21
C ARG A 658 -27.48 -11.69 30.04
N ARG A 659 -26.76 -11.65 31.16
CA ARG A 659 -25.33 -11.40 31.20
C ARG A 659 -24.65 -12.39 32.11
N TRP A 660 -23.66 -13.10 31.57
CA TRP A 660 -22.70 -13.88 32.37
C TRP A 660 -21.39 -13.09 32.48
N VAL A 661 -20.74 -13.15 33.65
CA VAL A 661 -19.46 -12.50 33.91
C VAL A 661 -18.58 -13.44 34.72
N SER A 662 -17.34 -13.58 34.31
CA SER A 662 -16.27 -14.23 35.08
C SER A 662 -15.07 -13.28 35.19
N SER A 663 -14.48 -13.19 36.35
CA SER A 663 -13.35 -12.32 36.63
C SER A 663 -12.26 -13.08 37.39
N ARG A 664 -11.00 -12.68 37.14
CA ARG A 664 -9.82 -13.17 37.85
C ARG A 664 -9.07 -11.98 38.46
N LEU A 665 -8.30 -12.21 39.48
CA LEU A 665 -7.40 -11.19 39.98
C LEU A 665 -6.33 -10.88 38.90
N PRO A 666 -5.85 -9.63 38.76
CA PRO A 666 -4.81 -9.29 37.77
C PRO A 666 -3.54 -10.16 37.88
N LYS A 667 -3.19 -10.57 39.10
CA LYS A 667 -2.07 -11.51 39.35
C LYS A 667 -2.31 -12.94 38.89
N ALA A 668 -3.59 -13.32 38.64
CA ALA A 668 -4.01 -14.63 38.15
C ALA A 668 -4.31 -14.63 36.66
N ARG A 669 -3.75 -13.67 35.91
CA ARG A 669 -3.87 -13.62 34.44
C ARG A 669 -3.23 -14.87 33.85
N ASP A 670 -4.02 -15.66 33.16
CA ASP A 670 -3.58 -16.88 32.47
C ASP A 670 -3.90 -16.78 30.98
N LYS A 671 -2.86 -16.70 30.16
CA LYS A 671 -2.94 -16.62 28.69
C LYS A 671 -2.85 -18.01 28.03
N GLY A 672 -2.88 -19.10 28.81
CA GLY A 672 -3.03 -20.46 28.30
C GLY A 672 -1.74 -21.24 28.08
N GLN A 673 -0.56 -20.75 28.50
CA GLN A 673 0.71 -21.47 28.31
C GLN A 673 0.67 -22.87 28.96
N ALA A 674 0.28 -22.96 30.23
CA ALA A 674 0.19 -24.24 30.94
C ALA A 674 -0.76 -25.24 30.26
N ALA A 675 -1.92 -24.76 29.81
CA ALA A 675 -2.92 -25.58 29.13
C ALA A 675 -2.46 -26.04 27.74
N GLN A 676 -1.79 -25.19 26.98
CA GLN A 676 -1.20 -25.52 25.69
C GLN A 676 -0.12 -26.60 25.84
N LEU A 677 0.82 -26.43 26.76
CA LEU A 677 1.87 -27.41 27.05
C LEU A 677 1.31 -28.74 27.49
N ALA A 678 0.28 -28.72 28.35
CA ALA A 678 -0.43 -29.93 28.77
C ALA A 678 -1.08 -30.66 27.60
N ALA A 679 -1.69 -29.94 26.68
CA ALA A 679 -2.33 -30.52 25.49
C ALA A 679 -1.28 -31.13 24.54
N PHE A 680 -0.15 -30.43 24.29
CA PHE A 680 0.96 -30.92 23.47
C PHE A 680 1.57 -32.19 24.07
N VAL A 681 1.98 -32.16 25.33
CA VAL A 681 2.55 -33.33 26.03
C VAL A 681 1.60 -34.53 25.99
N ARG A 682 0.32 -34.32 26.22
CA ARG A 682 -0.70 -35.37 26.12
C ARG A 682 -0.78 -35.96 24.72
N ALA A 683 -0.79 -35.13 23.66
CA ALA A 683 -0.81 -35.59 22.27
C ALA A 683 0.42 -36.44 21.95
N VAL A 684 1.64 -36.00 22.36
CA VAL A 684 2.87 -36.76 22.19
C VAL A 684 2.83 -38.08 22.95
N ARG A 685 2.42 -38.05 24.24
CA ARG A 685 2.36 -39.22 25.10
C ARG A 685 1.38 -40.30 24.62
N THR A 686 0.21 -39.88 24.13
CA THR A 686 -0.85 -40.80 23.71
C THR A 686 -0.75 -41.23 22.25
N GLY A 687 0.14 -40.61 21.45
CA GLY A 687 0.18 -40.79 20.00
C GLY A 687 -1.05 -40.22 19.26
N GLY A 688 -1.89 -39.42 19.98
CA GLY A 688 -3.10 -38.80 19.43
C GLY A 688 -2.80 -37.59 18.52
N PRO A 689 -3.86 -36.97 17.95
CA PRO A 689 -3.73 -35.80 17.07
C PRO A 689 -3.13 -34.62 17.82
N MET A 690 -2.44 -33.75 17.10
CA MET A 690 -1.92 -32.49 17.66
C MET A 690 -3.08 -31.58 18.11
N PRO A 691 -2.88 -30.73 19.13
CA PRO A 691 -3.93 -29.88 19.71
C PRO A 691 -4.51 -28.88 18.73
N VAL A 692 -3.74 -28.47 17.72
CA VAL A 692 -4.16 -27.60 16.62
C VAL A 692 -3.82 -28.30 15.31
N PRO A 693 -4.78 -28.39 14.37
CA PRO A 693 -4.52 -28.94 13.04
C PRO A 693 -3.38 -28.16 12.33
N LEU A 694 -2.54 -28.88 11.60
CA LEU A 694 -1.42 -28.29 10.86
C LEU A 694 -1.91 -27.22 9.89
N GLU A 695 -3.01 -27.46 9.19
CA GLU A 695 -3.62 -26.53 8.25
C GLU A 695 -3.94 -25.17 8.91
N SER A 696 -4.45 -25.20 10.15
CA SER A 696 -4.78 -23.96 10.88
C SER A 696 -3.52 -23.21 11.35
N LEU A 697 -2.44 -23.93 11.70
CA LEU A 697 -1.14 -23.32 12.01
C LEU A 697 -0.54 -22.63 10.79
N VAL A 698 -0.64 -23.29 9.63
CA VAL A 698 -0.19 -22.76 8.33
C VAL A 698 -1.00 -21.54 7.94
N ALA A 699 -2.32 -21.61 7.99
CA ALA A 699 -3.21 -20.50 7.64
C ALA A 699 -2.95 -19.27 8.52
N THR A 700 -2.77 -19.47 9.83
CA THR A 700 -2.42 -18.40 10.77
C THR A 700 -1.06 -17.77 10.44
N THR A 701 -0.05 -18.58 10.12
CA THR A 701 1.29 -18.11 9.77
C THR A 701 1.25 -17.34 8.44
N ALA A 702 0.61 -17.90 7.43
CA ALA A 702 0.45 -17.26 6.12
C ALA A 702 -0.34 -15.94 6.21
N ALA A 703 -1.42 -15.90 7.00
CA ALA A 703 -2.15 -14.65 7.25
C ALA A 703 -1.27 -13.60 7.94
N THR A 704 -0.37 -14.01 8.83
CA THR A 704 0.58 -13.11 9.48
C THR A 704 1.61 -12.55 8.49
N LEU A 705 2.09 -13.38 7.56
CA LEU A 705 3.01 -12.97 6.49
C LEU A 705 2.32 -12.05 5.48
N ALA A 706 1.06 -12.34 5.14
CA ALA A 706 0.24 -11.56 4.22
C ALA A 706 0.00 -10.12 4.67
N VAL A 707 0.11 -9.82 5.96
CA VAL A 707 0.05 -8.42 6.46
C VAL A 707 1.14 -7.57 5.83
N ARG A 708 2.36 -8.09 5.71
CA ARG A 708 3.47 -7.37 5.06
C ARG A 708 3.17 -7.10 3.58
N THR A 709 2.67 -8.10 2.87
CA THR A 709 2.26 -7.98 1.47
C THR A 709 1.12 -6.97 1.30
N GLY A 710 0.10 -7.02 2.18
CA GLY A 710 -1.01 -6.07 2.19
C GLY A 710 -0.58 -4.63 2.47
N LEU A 711 0.37 -4.42 3.40
CA LEU A 711 0.93 -3.10 3.68
C LEU A 711 1.73 -2.55 2.50
N ALA A 712 2.46 -3.41 1.77
CA ALA A 712 3.24 -3.02 0.61
C ALA A 712 2.37 -2.70 -0.61
N SER A 713 1.29 -3.47 -0.81
CA SER A 713 0.38 -3.31 -1.97
C SER A 713 -0.74 -2.29 -1.73
N GLY A 714 -1.09 -2.00 -0.46
CA GLY A 714 -2.27 -1.20 -0.11
C GLY A 714 -3.61 -1.87 -0.44
N THR A 715 -3.60 -3.14 -0.83
CA THR A 715 -4.78 -3.89 -1.27
C THR A 715 -5.03 -5.14 -0.41
N PRO A 716 -6.27 -5.66 -0.36
CA PRO A 716 -6.52 -6.95 0.28
C PRO A 716 -5.70 -8.07 -0.36
N VAL A 717 -5.14 -8.95 0.47
CA VAL A 717 -4.41 -10.16 0.05
C VAL A 717 -5.35 -11.36 0.22
N THR A 718 -5.61 -12.10 -0.85
CA THR A 718 -6.37 -13.35 -0.78
C THR A 718 -5.47 -14.50 -0.35
N LEU A 719 -5.94 -15.30 0.60
CA LEU A 719 -5.28 -16.52 1.06
C LEU A 719 -5.96 -17.71 0.38
N ALA A 720 -5.46 -18.10 -0.78
CA ALA A 720 -6.00 -19.26 -1.48
C ALA A 720 -5.42 -20.55 -0.94
N ALA A 721 -6.28 -21.53 -0.65
CA ALA A 721 -5.81 -22.90 -0.48
C ALA A 721 -5.17 -23.34 -1.80
N ALA A 722 -3.94 -23.85 -1.76
CA ALA A 722 -3.31 -24.43 -2.93
C ALA A 722 -4.23 -25.55 -3.47
N ARG A 723 -4.61 -25.43 -4.73
CA ARG A 723 -5.45 -26.42 -5.44
C ARG A 723 -4.72 -27.73 -5.65
#